data_10774d03a0e48a7d8b2f9d32d00d0778
#
_entry.id   10774d03a0e48a7d8b2f9d32d00d0778
#
_cell.length_a   1.000
_cell.length_b   1.000
_cell.length_c   1.000
_cell.angle_alpha   90.00
_cell.angle_beta   90.00
_cell.angle_gamma   90.00
#
_symmetry.space_group_name_H-M   'P 1'
#
loop_
_entity.id
_entity.type
_entity.pdbx_description
1 polymer ?
#
loop_
_entity_poly.entity_id
_entity_poly.type
_entity_poly.pdbx_seq_one_letter_code
_entity_poly.pdbx_strand_id
1 'polypeptide(L)'
;MSAHSSAFSTPTTLTDMDSSDGIGLSDPITSQHRRALLDLVNRLRNTGIQRDIDLPMIAVIGNQSAGKSSLIESISGITLPRSSGTCTRCPTECKLTRSDTPWSCVVKLHFHTDIRGEAIPPRIESFGDAMSDKSEVEERIRRAQRAILNPSTNPDIFLGGATVQDDGTSFSRNYISLEISGRELEDLSFVDLPGLIASVGQHGKVDDIELVRKLVVSYIERESCVILLTVACETDFENQGAHHLAKQYDPEGQRTVGVLTKPDRIPRGEEESWIQLIRNEREPLANNWYCVKQPSSHDLSLGITWADARRQEEEWFTTNQPWRNLDSYHKSLLRTSKLVERLSNILAELIAKRLPEIQEELYKVLQQTEKELAELPQPPSSNPLGDVLRVLDEFKKELSQRVEGTPDADGLLQTIRPHNAKFRREIYATAPYFVPWKKSEAARHGTPDATFLYNEEEDKDDQDEDEGIYIDEVMDRAQISRTRELPDHYPFVVQKMYIAEFVKKWQQPTVDLFDAVYAILKKDVERMVNSHFAQMGRGGAKQSVMMIMYDHLEAAANRSKEKIDWLLKVEQSPATLNTLYYLDYKNKFLAHYKACRHNDKLPSEMWLPSQKDANDAIFALSRLGIHVQRNDLSKLLPSDPMEAALGIMASVRGYFQVVYKRFVDEVPMAIDYEAIRGLERNLEQALRDGLQLTGPDAHDRCALMLQESPAIAAKRTEITRRLERLQAAKLDILQLSI
;
A
#
# COMPACT_ATOMS: atom_id res chain seq x y z
N MET A 1 -3.45 20.25 79.36
CA MET A 1 -2.87 19.28 80.28
C MET A 1 -1.87 18.47 79.55
N SER A 2 -0.72 18.70 79.93
CA SER A 2 0.64 18.19 80.12
C SER A 2 1.38 17.80 78.86
N ALA A 3 2.33 18.49 78.31
CA ALA A 3 3.66 18.94 78.80
C ALA A 3 4.58 17.79 79.31
N HIS A 4 5.56 17.47 78.50
CA HIS A 4 6.96 17.15 78.91
C HIS A 4 7.76 16.99 77.59
N SER A 5 8.58 17.88 77.15
CA SER A 5 9.88 18.40 77.63
C SER A 5 11.00 17.37 77.63
N SER A 6 12.04 17.82 76.96
CA SER A 6 13.48 17.50 77.02
C SER A 6 13.95 16.24 76.28
N ALA A 7 15.10 16.23 75.62
CA ALA A 7 16.32 16.95 75.85
C ALA A 7 17.20 17.05 74.62
N PHE A 8 17.89 18.12 74.44
CA PHE A 8 19.07 18.36 73.59
C PHE A 8 20.16 17.33 73.85
N SER A 9 20.70 16.75 72.80
CA SER A 9 22.02 16.15 72.81
C SER A 9 22.81 16.69 71.64
N THR A 10 23.84 17.43 71.91
CA THR A 10 24.82 18.00 70.99
C THR A 10 25.54 16.94 70.16
N PRO A 11 25.89 17.23 68.92
CA PRO A 11 26.64 16.31 68.10
C PRO A 11 28.09 16.25 68.44
N THR A 12 28.55 15.05 68.57
CA THR A 12 29.99 14.73 68.64
C THR A 12 30.58 14.92 67.25
N THR A 13 31.56 15.79 67.19
CA THR A 13 32.48 15.97 66.07
C THR A 13 33.13 14.64 65.71
N LEU A 14 32.81 14.15 64.52
CA LEU A 14 33.59 13.15 63.78
C LEU A 14 34.36 13.89 62.70
N THR A 15 35.63 13.81 62.88
CA THR A 15 36.71 14.28 62.01
C THR A 15 36.51 14.03 60.55
N ASP A 16 36.77 15.09 59.80
CA ASP A 16 37.04 15.05 58.34
C ASP A 16 38.06 13.96 58.04
N MET A 17 37.64 13.02 57.25
CA MET A 17 38.54 12.29 56.40
C MET A 17 38.17 12.61 54.93
N ASP A 18 39.03 13.39 54.34
CA ASP A 18 39.15 13.67 52.94
C ASP A 18 38.74 12.53 52.06
N SER A 19 37.77 12.78 51.21
CA SER A 19 37.57 12.07 49.94
C SER A 19 37.11 13.02 48.85
N SER A 20 37.97 13.96 48.52
CA SER A 20 37.82 14.80 47.34
C SER A 20 38.61 14.21 46.17
N ASP A 21 38.08 13.14 45.58
CA ASP A 21 38.53 12.65 44.29
C ASP A 21 37.35 12.55 43.28
N GLY A 22 36.41 13.49 43.38
CA GLY A 22 35.38 13.68 42.35
C GLY A 22 35.70 14.96 41.56
N ILE A 23 35.72 14.86 40.26
CA ILE A 23 35.86 16.00 39.36
C ILE A 23 34.57 16.82 39.41
N GLY A 24 34.71 18.07 39.87
CA GLY A 24 33.78 19.14 39.55
C GLY A 24 32.57 19.31 40.44
N LEU A 25 32.48 20.44 41.07
CA LEU A 25 31.34 20.93 41.82
C LEU A 25 30.72 22.10 41.09
N SER A 26 29.75 21.80 40.25
CA SER A 26 28.71 22.74 39.90
C SER A 26 27.61 22.67 40.96
N ASP A 27 26.84 23.75 41.13
CA ASP A 27 25.70 23.86 42.03
C ASP A 27 24.85 22.55 42.00
N PRO A 28 24.48 21.98 43.17
CA PRO A 28 23.77 20.69 43.25
C PRO A 28 22.48 20.61 42.43
N ILE A 29 21.77 21.73 42.31
CA ILE A 29 20.51 21.79 41.53
C ILE A 29 20.78 21.70 40.01
N THR A 30 21.77 22.44 39.54
CA THR A 30 22.20 22.43 38.11
C THR A 30 22.75 21.06 37.71
N SER A 31 23.45 20.39 38.64
CA SER A 31 23.99 19.04 38.41
C SER A 31 22.88 17.97 38.33
N GLN A 32 21.83 18.10 39.15
CA GLN A 32 20.67 17.19 39.08
C GLN A 32 19.91 17.31 37.77
N HIS A 33 19.61 18.54 37.30
CA HIS A 33 18.91 18.76 36.04
C HIS A 33 19.72 18.25 34.84
N ARG A 34 21.03 18.54 34.81
CA ARG A 34 21.95 18.03 33.79
C ARG A 34 21.95 16.50 33.73
N ARG A 35 22.04 15.86 34.88
CA ARG A 35 22.00 14.40 35.01
C ARG A 35 20.69 13.83 34.48
N ALA A 36 19.54 14.43 34.83
CA ALA A 36 18.24 13.98 34.35
C ALA A 36 18.14 14.06 32.84
N LEU A 37 18.69 15.09 32.17
CA LEU A 37 18.73 15.23 30.72
C LEU A 37 19.61 14.16 30.06
N LEU A 38 20.78 13.89 30.61
CA LEU A 38 21.71 12.87 30.11
C LEU A 38 21.12 11.47 30.29
N ASP A 39 20.49 11.18 31.42
CA ASP A 39 19.79 9.93 31.68
C ASP A 39 18.61 9.72 30.71
N LEU A 40 17.86 10.78 30.40
CA LEU A 40 16.79 10.72 29.41
C LEU A 40 17.33 10.28 28.06
N VAL A 41 18.37 10.96 27.55
CA VAL A 41 18.94 10.61 26.23
C VAL A 41 19.50 9.20 26.21
N ASN A 42 20.11 8.75 27.31
CA ASN A 42 20.59 7.38 27.45
C ASN A 42 19.42 6.35 27.43
N ARG A 43 18.30 6.64 28.12
CA ARG A 43 17.07 5.81 28.03
C ARG A 43 16.51 5.79 26.63
N LEU A 44 16.39 6.95 25.99
CA LEU A 44 15.93 7.05 24.60
C LEU A 44 16.79 6.23 23.63
N ARG A 45 18.11 6.24 23.81
CA ARG A 45 19.02 5.39 23.03
C ARG A 45 18.79 3.90 23.28
N ASN A 46 18.53 3.52 24.53
CA ASN A 46 18.28 2.12 24.89
C ASN A 46 16.95 1.60 24.28
N THR A 47 15.96 2.45 24.02
CA THR A 47 14.76 2.06 23.26
C THR A 47 15.05 1.81 21.78
N GLY A 48 16.20 2.27 21.27
CA GLY A 48 16.58 2.15 19.86
C GLY A 48 15.96 3.20 18.95
N ILE A 49 15.39 4.28 19.51
CA ILE A 49 14.75 5.38 18.78
C ILE A 49 15.72 6.19 17.90
N GLN A 50 17.02 6.10 18.15
CA GLN A 50 18.08 6.77 17.39
C GLN A 50 18.11 6.43 15.89
N ARG A 51 17.28 5.49 15.44
CA ARG A 51 17.07 5.16 14.04
C ARG A 51 16.01 6.02 13.39
N ASP A 52 15.08 6.46 14.21
CA ASP A 52 13.89 7.20 13.77
C ASP A 52 14.06 8.70 14.05
N ILE A 53 14.86 9.05 15.06
CA ILE A 53 15.07 10.42 15.53
C ILE A 53 16.55 10.67 15.81
N ASP A 54 17.05 11.84 15.43
CA ASP A 54 18.42 12.23 15.65
C ASP A 54 18.62 12.72 17.08
N LEU A 55 19.39 11.94 17.87
CA LEU A 55 19.67 12.23 19.27
C LEU A 55 21.04 12.90 19.45
N PRO A 56 21.16 13.90 20.37
CA PRO A 56 22.41 14.55 20.68
C PRO A 56 23.52 13.57 21.06
N MET A 57 24.70 13.74 20.48
CA MET A 57 25.87 12.89 20.74
C MET A 57 27.18 13.67 20.63
N ILE A 58 28.27 13.11 21.19
CA ILE A 58 29.63 13.60 20.97
C ILE A 58 30.38 12.58 20.14
N ALA A 59 30.96 12.97 19.01
CA ALA A 59 31.80 12.12 18.17
C ALA A 59 33.28 12.54 18.31
N VAL A 60 34.12 11.58 18.69
CA VAL A 60 35.56 11.82 18.82
C VAL A 60 36.24 11.54 17.48
N ILE A 61 36.80 12.59 16.88
CA ILE A 61 37.49 12.48 15.58
C ILE A 61 38.94 12.95 15.70
N GLY A 62 39.76 12.51 14.80
CA GLY A 62 41.17 12.88 14.74
C GLY A 62 41.95 11.96 13.81
N ASN A 63 43.13 12.36 13.42
CA ASN A 63 44.02 11.54 12.61
C ASN A 63 44.44 10.26 13.37
N GLN A 64 44.95 9.29 12.66
CA GLN A 64 45.59 8.14 13.28
C GLN A 64 46.71 8.63 14.18
N SER A 65 46.83 8.08 15.39
CA SER A 65 47.82 8.48 16.43
C SER A 65 47.63 9.89 17.02
N ALA A 66 46.53 10.58 16.73
CA ALA A 66 46.22 11.89 17.34
C ALA A 66 45.95 11.84 18.87
N GLY A 67 45.96 10.68 19.48
CA GLY A 67 45.73 10.55 20.95
C GLY A 67 44.26 10.32 21.31
N LYS A 68 43.35 10.02 20.35
CA LYS A 68 41.92 9.76 20.62
C LYS A 68 41.69 8.71 21.71
N SER A 69 42.23 7.49 21.51
CA SER A 69 42.04 6.39 22.47
C SER A 69 42.63 6.73 23.85
N SER A 70 43.78 7.40 23.90
CA SER A 70 44.35 7.85 25.16
C SER A 70 43.52 8.93 25.87
N LEU A 71 42.87 9.80 25.07
CA LEU A 71 41.92 10.78 25.62
C LEU A 71 40.70 10.06 26.24
N ILE A 72 40.15 9.10 25.52
CA ILE A 72 38.99 8.32 25.96
C ILE A 72 39.32 7.50 27.20
N GLU A 73 40.47 6.86 27.26
CA GLU A 73 40.98 6.17 28.45
C GLU A 73 41.06 7.11 29.65
N SER A 74 41.61 8.32 29.43
CA SER A 74 41.73 9.34 30.49
C SER A 74 40.36 9.87 30.98
N ILE A 75 39.35 9.90 30.08
CA ILE A 75 37.97 10.31 30.43
C ILE A 75 37.22 9.19 31.15
N SER A 76 37.31 7.96 30.63
CA SER A 76 36.50 6.82 31.08
C SER A 76 37.13 6.01 32.22
N GLY A 77 38.44 6.18 32.44
CA GLY A 77 39.17 5.41 33.42
C GLY A 77 39.32 3.90 33.08
N ILE A 78 39.14 3.51 31.82
CA ILE A 78 39.36 2.14 31.32
C ILE A 78 40.59 2.14 30.41
N THR A 79 41.13 0.95 30.16
CA THR A 79 42.17 0.75 29.13
C THR A 79 41.54 0.24 27.84
N LEU A 80 41.89 0.88 26.70
CA LEU A 80 41.47 0.48 25.38
C LEU A 80 42.53 -0.35 24.66
N PRO A 81 42.15 -1.24 23.70
CA PRO A 81 43.12 -2.01 22.95
C PRO A 81 44.15 -1.12 22.23
N ARG A 82 45.42 -1.40 22.44
CA ARG A 82 46.56 -0.72 21.81
C ARG A 82 47.30 -1.68 20.88
N SER A 83 47.58 -1.26 19.65
CA SER A 83 48.44 -2.00 18.71
C SER A 83 49.17 -1.02 17.82
N SER A 84 50.29 -1.49 17.19
CA SER A 84 50.93 -0.77 16.11
C SER A 84 50.03 -0.82 14.88
N GLY A 85 49.38 0.30 14.51
CA GLY A 85 48.43 0.40 13.42
C GLY A 85 47.07 0.98 13.84
N THR A 86 46.01 0.68 13.06
CA THR A 86 44.65 1.15 13.36
C THR A 86 44.03 0.25 14.43
N CYS A 87 43.90 0.78 15.66
CA CYS A 87 43.36 0.06 16.83
C CYS A 87 41.83 0.02 16.82
N THR A 88 41.19 1.14 16.48
CA THR A 88 39.72 1.26 16.40
C THR A 88 39.27 0.97 14.98
N ARG A 89 38.63 -0.20 14.76
CA ARG A 89 38.15 -0.64 13.42
C ARG A 89 36.63 -0.55 13.25
N CYS A 90 35.93 -0.22 14.32
CA CYS A 90 34.48 0.02 14.31
C CYS A 90 34.16 1.13 15.30
N PRO A 91 33.05 1.86 15.17
CA PRO A 91 32.64 2.83 16.19
C PRO A 91 32.47 2.15 17.54
N THR A 92 32.93 2.84 18.59
CA THR A 92 32.74 2.38 19.98
C THR A 92 32.02 3.47 20.76
N GLU A 93 30.76 3.21 21.11
CA GLU A 93 29.96 4.09 21.95
C GLU A 93 30.30 3.84 23.42
N CYS A 94 30.72 4.87 24.14
CA CYS A 94 31.00 4.83 25.55
C CYS A 94 29.92 5.62 26.30
N LYS A 95 29.17 4.97 27.17
CA LYS A 95 28.15 5.55 28.04
C LYS A 95 28.70 5.49 29.47
N LEU A 96 29.05 6.62 30.00
CA LEU A 96 29.55 6.77 31.40
C LEU A 96 28.38 7.23 32.25
N THR A 97 28.13 6.53 33.33
CA THR A 97 27.10 6.87 34.31
C THR A 97 27.66 6.88 35.71
N ARG A 98 27.50 8.01 36.40
CA ARG A 98 27.84 8.10 37.82
C ARG A 98 26.83 7.32 38.63
N SER A 99 27.30 6.38 39.45
CA SER A 99 26.45 5.52 40.27
C SER A 99 27.11 5.26 41.63
N ASP A 100 26.31 5.16 42.69
CA ASP A 100 26.76 4.75 44.00
C ASP A 100 27.11 3.26 44.13
N THR A 101 26.74 2.49 43.08
CA THR A 101 27.09 1.08 42.97
C THR A 101 28.57 0.88 42.67
N PRO A 102 29.17 -0.28 43.01
CA PRO A 102 30.51 -0.63 42.59
C PRO A 102 30.69 -0.47 41.08
N TRP A 103 31.91 -0.18 40.66
CA TRP A 103 32.22 -0.04 39.25
C TRP A 103 31.82 -1.29 38.45
N SER A 104 31.16 -1.10 37.32
CA SER A 104 30.79 -2.17 36.38
C SER A 104 30.86 -1.71 34.96
N CYS A 105 31.13 -2.67 34.04
CA CYS A 105 31.15 -2.43 32.61
C CYS A 105 30.38 -3.55 31.90
N VAL A 106 29.42 -3.19 31.03
CA VAL A 106 28.67 -4.10 30.15
C VAL A 106 29.00 -3.81 28.72
N VAL A 107 29.27 -4.85 27.92
CA VAL A 107 29.58 -4.75 26.50
C VAL A 107 28.40 -5.27 25.69
N LYS A 108 27.93 -4.48 24.72
CA LYS A 108 26.87 -4.88 23.77
C LYS A 108 27.36 -4.71 22.36
N LEU A 109 26.95 -5.65 21.48
CA LEU A 109 27.24 -5.61 20.06
C LEU A 109 25.99 -5.17 19.31
N HIS A 110 26.15 -4.21 18.41
CA HIS A 110 25.08 -3.68 17.58
C HIS A 110 25.35 -3.98 16.11
N PHE A 111 24.54 -4.86 15.50
CA PHE A 111 24.63 -5.21 14.10
C PHE A 111 23.54 -4.52 13.30
N HIS A 112 23.93 -3.80 12.26
CA HIS A 112 23.06 -3.06 11.34
C HIS A 112 23.32 -3.43 9.89
N THR A 113 24.52 -3.97 9.61
CA THR A 113 24.93 -4.37 8.27
C THR A 113 25.51 -5.78 8.32
N ASP A 114 25.39 -6.48 7.20
CA ASP A 114 26.04 -7.76 6.94
C ASP A 114 27.52 -7.59 6.54
N ILE A 115 28.17 -8.69 6.18
CA ILE A 115 29.59 -8.69 5.73
C ILE A 115 29.81 -7.91 4.42
N ARG A 116 28.74 -7.69 3.61
CA ARG A 116 28.80 -6.90 2.39
C ARG A 116 28.49 -5.43 2.60
N GLY A 117 28.14 -5.04 3.84
CA GLY A 117 27.74 -3.69 4.18
C GLY A 117 26.28 -3.38 3.84
N GLU A 118 25.47 -4.39 3.46
CA GLU A 118 24.03 -4.23 3.24
C GLU A 118 23.27 -4.17 4.55
N ALA A 119 22.21 -3.36 4.59
CA ALA A 119 21.40 -3.18 5.79
C ALA A 119 20.66 -4.48 6.17
N ILE A 120 20.81 -4.90 7.44
CA ILE A 120 20.09 -6.03 8.00
C ILE A 120 19.12 -5.58 9.11
N PRO A 121 18.10 -6.38 9.45
CA PRO A 121 17.32 -6.14 10.65
C PRO A 121 18.23 -6.01 11.85
N PRO A 122 18.10 -4.94 12.64
CA PRO A 122 19.04 -4.65 13.71
C PRO A 122 19.00 -5.72 14.81
N ARG A 123 20.16 -6.14 15.19
CA ARG A 123 20.39 -7.14 16.24
C ARG A 123 21.28 -6.54 17.31
N ILE A 124 20.84 -6.56 18.57
CA ILE A 124 21.60 -6.12 19.74
C ILE A 124 21.85 -7.35 20.60
N GLU A 125 23.11 -7.62 20.91
CA GLU A 125 23.50 -8.78 21.70
C GLU A 125 24.40 -8.36 22.85
N SER A 126 24.14 -8.88 24.06
CA SER A 126 25.06 -8.73 25.17
C SER A 126 26.27 -9.63 24.94
N PHE A 127 27.46 -9.08 25.12
CA PHE A 127 28.72 -9.79 24.86
C PHE A 127 29.41 -10.15 26.19
N GLY A 128 28.96 -11.28 26.74
CA GLY A 128 29.36 -11.77 28.06
C GLY A 128 28.69 -11.06 29.23
N ASP A 129 29.05 -11.49 30.43
CA ASP A 129 28.53 -10.93 31.69
C ASP A 129 29.14 -9.56 31.99
N ALA A 130 28.48 -8.81 32.90
CA ALA A 130 28.99 -7.54 33.42
C ALA A 130 30.35 -7.74 34.13
N MET A 131 31.32 -6.92 33.77
CA MET A 131 32.66 -6.96 34.36
C MET A 131 32.72 -6.04 35.56
N SER A 132 33.39 -6.49 36.63
CA SER A 132 33.70 -5.68 37.83
C SER A 132 35.18 -5.28 37.94
N ASP A 133 36.04 -5.89 37.08
CA ASP A 133 37.45 -5.58 37.00
C ASP A 133 37.82 -4.79 35.76
N LYS A 134 38.39 -3.61 35.94
CA LYS A 134 38.83 -2.72 34.85
C LYS A 134 39.89 -3.37 33.93
N SER A 135 40.69 -4.33 34.46
CA SER A 135 41.76 -5.02 33.72
C SER A 135 41.23 -5.97 32.60
N GLU A 136 39.99 -6.43 32.74
CA GLU A 136 39.38 -7.35 31.76
C GLU A 136 38.82 -6.61 30.56
N VAL A 137 38.58 -5.33 30.63
CA VAL A 137 37.86 -4.52 29.63
C VAL A 137 38.59 -4.49 28.30
N GLU A 138 39.91 -4.33 28.30
CA GLU A 138 40.73 -4.26 27.08
C GLU A 138 40.56 -5.51 26.24
N GLU A 139 40.70 -6.69 26.86
CA GLU A 139 40.58 -7.96 26.15
C GLU A 139 39.15 -8.22 25.71
N ARG A 140 38.13 -7.84 26.49
CA ARG A 140 36.73 -7.94 26.12
C ARG A 140 36.42 -7.08 24.88
N ILE A 141 36.92 -5.83 24.82
CA ILE A 141 36.74 -4.95 23.65
C ILE A 141 37.46 -5.53 22.42
N ARG A 142 38.65 -6.09 22.59
CA ARG A 142 39.41 -6.72 21.49
C ARG A 142 38.64 -7.87 20.88
N ARG A 143 38.03 -8.72 21.71
CA ARG A 143 37.16 -9.82 21.26
C ARG A 143 35.86 -9.32 20.63
N ALA A 144 35.25 -8.28 21.19
CA ALA A 144 34.08 -7.63 20.65
C ALA A 144 34.32 -7.02 19.28
N GLN A 145 35.48 -6.38 19.05
CA GLN A 145 35.89 -5.89 17.73
C GLN A 145 35.97 -7.02 16.67
N ARG A 146 36.55 -8.16 17.05
CA ARG A 146 36.61 -9.33 16.14
C ARG A 146 35.20 -9.83 15.81
N ALA A 147 34.29 -9.92 16.77
CA ALA A 147 32.91 -10.31 16.54
C ALA A 147 32.17 -9.34 15.59
N ILE A 148 32.35 -8.04 15.78
CA ILE A 148 31.77 -6.98 14.92
C ILE A 148 32.28 -7.05 13.48
N LEU A 149 33.55 -7.40 13.29
CA LEU A 149 34.15 -7.53 11.95
C LEU A 149 33.76 -8.82 11.25
N ASN A 150 33.17 -9.80 11.98
CA ASN A 150 32.72 -11.10 11.46
C ASN A 150 31.20 -11.30 11.74
N PRO A 151 30.31 -10.51 11.18
CA PRO A 151 28.87 -10.49 11.53
C PRO A 151 28.12 -11.78 11.19
N SER A 152 28.71 -12.65 10.36
CA SER A 152 28.14 -13.96 9.98
C SER A 152 28.45 -15.08 10.99
N THR A 153 29.37 -14.82 11.93
CA THR A 153 29.83 -15.81 12.93
C THR A 153 29.13 -15.52 14.28
N ASN A 154 28.76 -16.58 15.01
CA ASN A 154 28.17 -16.39 16.35
C ASN A 154 29.17 -15.66 17.28
N PRO A 155 28.84 -14.50 17.86
CA PRO A 155 29.70 -13.73 18.75
C PRO A 155 30.26 -14.52 19.94
N ASP A 156 29.54 -15.51 20.47
CA ASP A 156 29.96 -16.31 21.62
C ASP A 156 31.27 -17.08 21.37
N ILE A 157 31.57 -17.39 20.13
CA ILE A 157 32.82 -18.07 19.74
C ILE A 157 34.01 -17.18 20.06
N PHE A 158 33.90 -15.87 19.82
CA PHE A 158 34.95 -14.90 20.10
C PHE A 158 35.09 -14.65 21.61
N LEU A 159 33.99 -14.77 22.37
CA LEU A 159 34.02 -14.63 23.82
C LEU A 159 34.87 -15.73 24.47
N GLY A 160 34.78 -16.96 23.93
CA GLY A 160 35.57 -18.11 24.41
C GLY A 160 37.06 -18.08 24.06
N GLY A 161 37.55 -17.09 23.29
CA GLY A 161 38.94 -16.94 22.92
C GLY A 161 39.41 -17.82 21.76
N ALA A 162 38.52 -18.42 21.01
CA ALA A 162 38.86 -19.23 19.84
C ALA A 162 39.54 -18.39 18.75
N THR A 163 40.63 -18.94 18.18
CA THR A 163 41.29 -18.38 17.01
C THR A 163 40.49 -18.77 15.76
N VAL A 164 39.54 -17.91 15.36
CA VAL A 164 38.88 -18.03 14.05
C VAL A 164 39.77 -17.34 13.01
N GLN A 165 39.89 -17.93 11.83
CA GLN A 165 40.57 -17.28 10.70
C GLN A 165 39.89 -15.92 10.43
N ASP A 166 40.68 -14.88 10.32
CA ASP A 166 40.23 -13.47 10.22
C ASP A 166 39.86 -13.18 8.76
N ASP A 167 38.74 -13.76 8.30
CA ASP A 167 38.15 -13.51 6.98
C ASP A 167 37.18 -12.30 7.00
N GLY A 168 37.21 -11.53 8.07
CA GLY A 168 36.34 -10.38 8.34
C GLY A 168 36.66 -9.13 7.51
N THR A 169 35.76 -8.14 7.63
CA THR A 169 35.97 -6.80 7.03
C THR A 169 37.06 -6.02 7.76
N SER A 170 37.81 -5.17 7.04
CA SER A 170 38.83 -4.30 7.65
C SER A 170 38.25 -3.30 8.62
N PHE A 171 37.05 -2.75 8.30
CA PHE A 171 36.27 -1.81 9.08
C PHE A 171 34.80 -2.16 9.00
N SER A 172 34.00 -1.77 10.00
CA SER A 172 32.56 -2.04 10.05
C SER A 172 31.77 -0.80 10.46
N ARG A 173 30.53 -0.69 9.94
CA ARG A 173 29.51 0.26 10.42
C ARG A 173 28.76 -0.26 11.65
N ASN A 174 28.85 -1.55 11.93
CA ASN A 174 28.39 -2.13 13.17
C ASN A 174 29.23 -1.58 14.31
N TYR A 175 28.69 -1.43 15.50
CA TYR A 175 29.39 -0.77 16.61
C TYR A 175 29.29 -1.53 17.93
N ILE A 176 30.23 -1.20 18.81
CA ILE A 176 30.29 -1.71 20.20
C ILE A 176 29.70 -0.64 21.10
N SER A 177 28.84 -1.00 22.05
CA SER A 177 28.39 -0.12 23.12
C SER A 177 28.97 -0.59 24.45
N LEU A 178 29.65 0.31 25.15
CA LEU A 178 30.21 0.12 26.47
C LEU A 178 29.38 0.92 27.48
N GLU A 179 28.67 0.25 28.37
CA GLU A 179 27.93 0.86 29.46
C GLU A 179 28.74 0.75 30.74
N ILE A 180 29.31 1.85 31.20
CA ILE A 180 30.25 1.92 32.34
C ILE A 180 29.59 2.72 33.43
N SER A 181 29.48 2.13 34.62
CA SER A 181 28.93 2.79 35.80
C SER A 181 29.92 2.74 36.97
N GLY A 182 29.95 3.82 37.78
CA GLY A 182 30.83 3.90 38.94
C GLY A 182 30.80 5.27 39.60
N ARG A 183 31.36 5.36 40.86
CA ARG A 183 31.31 6.57 41.67
C ARG A 183 32.20 7.72 41.16
N GLU A 184 33.29 7.37 40.48
CA GLU A 184 34.31 8.31 40.00
C GLU A 184 34.05 8.82 38.57
N LEU A 185 32.96 8.42 37.98
CA LEU A 185 32.62 8.78 36.60
C LEU A 185 31.77 10.03 36.57
N GLU A 186 31.90 10.81 35.48
CA GLU A 186 30.96 11.85 35.11
C GLU A 186 29.93 11.28 34.13
N ASP A 187 28.68 11.78 34.19
CA ASP A 187 27.63 11.41 33.24
C ASP A 187 27.98 11.99 31.87
N LEU A 188 28.41 11.15 30.93
CA LEU A 188 28.87 11.54 29.60
C LEU A 188 28.70 10.37 28.61
N SER A 189 28.25 10.69 27.40
CA SER A 189 28.19 9.71 26.32
C SER A 189 28.90 10.25 25.10
N PHE A 190 29.77 9.44 24.50
CA PHE A 190 30.50 9.79 23.28
C PHE A 190 30.79 8.55 22.43
N VAL A 191 31.10 8.78 21.16
CA VAL A 191 31.43 7.72 20.20
C VAL A 191 32.88 7.88 19.75
N ASP A 192 33.73 6.88 20.01
CA ASP A 192 35.07 6.77 19.42
C ASP A 192 34.97 6.28 17.99
N LEU A 193 35.49 7.08 17.07
CA LEU A 193 35.51 6.75 15.65
C LEU A 193 36.89 6.35 15.18
N PRO A 194 37.02 5.45 14.19
CA PRO A 194 38.31 5.10 13.60
C PRO A 194 39.11 6.36 13.20
N GLY A 195 40.40 6.34 13.45
CA GLY A 195 41.31 7.44 13.06
C GLY A 195 41.33 7.62 11.53
N LEU A 196 41.28 8.88 11.08
CA LEU A 196 41.44 9.20 9.69
C LEU A 196 42.82 8.75 9.19
N ILE A 197 42.80 7.97 8.09
CA ILE A 197 43.98 7.34 7.50
C ILE A 197 44.38 8.16 6.26
N ALA A 198 45.60 8.63 6.20
CA ALA A 198 46.16 9.34 5.06
C ALA A 198 46.76 8.38 4.03
N SER A 199 47.27 7.22 4.47
CA SER A 199 47.83 6.19 3.62
C SER A 199 47.62 4.80 4.23
N VAL A 200 47.50 3.78 3.39
CA VAL A 200 47.39 2.38 3.85
C VAL A 200 48.76 1.70 3.81
N GLY A 201 49.09 0.91 4.84
CA GLY A 201 50.28 0.09 4.89
C GLY A 201 50.20 -1.08 3.89
N GLN A 202 51.27 -1.90 3.83
CA GLN A 202 51.43 -3.00 2.85
C GLN A 202 50.26 -4.02 2.80
N HIS A 203 49.41 -4.10 3.85
CA HIS A 203 48.27 -5.01 3.94
C HIS A 203 46.91 -4.33 3.94
N GLY A 204 46.84 -2.97 3.83
CA GLY A 204 45.58 -2.23 3.80
C GLY A 204 45.00 -2.09 2.40
N LYS A 205 43.69 -2.03 2.29
CA LYS A 205 42.99 -1.76 1.03
C LYS A 205 42.85 -0.24 0.84
N VAL A 206 43.04 0.26 -0.38
CA VAL A 206 42.84 1.70 -0.68
C VAL A 206 41.42 2.15 -0.35
N ASP A 207 40.45 1.26 -0.50
CA ASP A 207 39.03 1.50 -0.21
C ASP A 207 38.77 1.76 1.29
N ASP A 208 39.66 1.32 2.19
CA ASP A 208 39.55 1.53 3.63
C ASP A 208 39.63 3.01 4.00
N ILE A 209 40.37 3.83 3.26
CA ILE A 209 40.49 5.29 3.48
C ILE A 209 39.12 5.94 3.30
N GLU A 210 38.47 5.62 2.18
CA GLU A 210 37.15 6.17 1.86
C GLU A 210 36.05 5.62 2.77
N LEU A 211 36.15 4.35 3.17
CA LEU A 211 35.22 3.73 4.11
C LEU A 211 35.27 4.42 5.48
N VAL A 212 36.48 4.63 6.02
CA VAL A 212 36.67 5.34 7.30
C VAL A 212 36.18 6.77 7.21
N ARG A 213 36.48 7.47 6.10
CA ARG A 213 35.99 8.83 5.89
C ARG A 213 34.47 8.89 5.86
N LYS A 214 33.81 8.03 5.08
CA LYS A 214 32.32 7.94 5.03
C LYS A 214 31.73 7.61 6.40
N LEU A 215 32.38 6.75 7.15
CA LEU A 215 31.94 6.40 8.48
C LEU A 215 32.00 7.61 9.42
N VAL A 216 33.12 8.35 9.45
CA VAL A 216 33.25 9.57 10.25
C VAL A 216 32.23 10.62 9.81
N VAL A 217 32.06 10.84 8.51
CA VAL A 217 31.09 11.80 7.97
C VAL A 217 29.68 11.47 8.43
N SER A 218 29.25 10.21 8.42
CA SER A 218 27.89 9.82 8.82
C SER A 218 27.52 10.18 10.27
N TYR A 219 28.52 10.47 11.10
CA TYR A 219 28.31 10.98 12.45
C TYR A 219 28.35 12.52 12.50
N ILE A 220 29.36 13.13 11.90
CA ILE A 220 29.59 14.57 12.02
C ILE A 220 28.72 15.44 11.11
N GLU A 221 28.07 14.87 10.10
CA GLU A 221 27.08 15.58 9.27
C GLU A 221 25.82 15.95 10.03
N ARG A 222 25.52 15.24 11.12
CA ARG A 222 24.33 15.48 11.95
C ARG A 222 24.49 16.75 12.75
N GLU A 223 23.52 17.65 12.70
CA GLU A 223 23.53 18.91 13.46
C GLU A 223 23.53 18.71 14.99
N SER A 224 22.93 17.60 15.44
CA SER A 224 22.91 17.19 16.85
C SER A 224 24.23 16.59 17.35
N CYS A 225 25.24 16.46 16.48
CA CYS A 225 26.54 15.89 16.86
C CYS A 225 27.54 16.99 17.26
N VAL A 226 28.04 16.92 18.48
CA VAL A 226 29.21 17.69 18.92
C VAL A 226 30.48 16.99 18.42
N ILE A 227 31.34 17.73 17.75
CA ILE A 227 32.59 17.23 17.18
C ILE A 227 33.73 17.45 18.18
N LEU A 228 34.24 16.37 18.78
CA LEU A 228 35.43 16.43 19.60
C LEU A 228 36.68 16.19 18.72
N LEU A 229 37.27 17.27 18.24
CA LEU A 229 38.40 17.25 17.33
C LEU A 229 39.72 17.09 18.09
N THR A 230 40.35 15.94 17.97
CA THR A 230 41.62 15.62 18.62
C THR A 230 42.81 15.86 17.68
N VAL A 231 43.73 16.71 18.08
CA VAL A 231 44.91 17.15 17.34
C VAL A 231 46.18 16.89 18.19
N ALA A 232 47.17 16.18 17.63
CA ALA A 232 48.44 15.94 18.31
C ALA A 232 49.42 17.08 18.06
N CYS A 233 50.01 17.64 19.15
CA CYS A 233 50.97 18.70 19.06
C CYS A 233 52.39 18.27 18.54
N GLU A 234 52.58 16.99 18.25
CA GLU A 234 53.83 16.46 17.68
C GLU A 234 53.91 16.57 16.14
N THR A 235 52.85 16.99 15.49
CA THR A 235 52.75 17.11 14.03
C THR A 235 52.16 18.45 13.65
N ASP A 236 52.59 18.99 12.50
CA ASP A 236 52.10 20.27 12.00
C ASP A 236 50.56 20.32 11.95
N PHE A 237 50.03 21.42 12.43
CA PHE A 237 48.58 21.62 12.50
C PHE A 237 47.91 21.55 11.11
N GLU A 238 48.57 22.07 10.08
CA GLU A 238 48.05 22.12 8.69
C GLU A 238 47.91 20.74 8.04
N ASN A 239 48.65 19.75 8.53
CA ASN A 239 48.58 18.36 8.03
C ASN A 239 47.49 17.53 8.69
N GLN A 240 46.59 18.16 9.49
CA GLN A 240 45.54 17.46 10.22
C GLN A 240 44.26 17.30 9.38
N GLY A 241 44.15 16.19 8.65
CA GLY A 241 42.98 15.90 7.82
C GLY A 241 41.63 15.91 8.58
N ALA A 242 41.68 15.56 9.88
CA ALA A 242 40.47 15.61 10.73
C ALA A 242 40.00 17.05 10.96
N HIS A 243 40.90 18.03 11.06
CA HIS A 243 40.55 19.44 11.17
C HIS A 243 39.85 19.91 9.88
N HIS A 244 40.40 19.60 8.73
CA HIS A 244 39.73 19.92 7.44
C HIS A 244 38.34 19.34 7.32
N LEU A 245 38.15 18.10 7.77
CA LEU A 245 36.85 17.44 7.75
C LEU A 245 35.88 18.09 8.71
N ALA A 246 36.32 18.42 9.96
CA ALA A 246 35.49 19.15 10.92
C ALA A 246 35.06 20.51 10.38
N LYS A 247 35.97 21.27 9.76
CA LYS A 247 35.69 22.60 9.17
C LYS A 247 34.74 22.51 7.99
N GLN A 248 34.76 21.42 7.23
CA GLN A 248 33.82 21.19 6.12
C GLN A 248 32.35 21.05 6.61
N TYR A 249 32.14 20.39 7.76
CA TYR A 249 30.81 20.12 8.30
C TYR A 249 30.38 21.08 9.42
N ASP A 250 31.31 21.87 9.96
CA ASP A 250 31.07 22.94 10.93
C ASP A 250 31.97 24.14 10.59
N PRO A 251 31.70 24.88 9.53
CA PRO A 251 32.57 25.96 9.03
C PRO A 251 32.76 27.08 10.03
N GLU A 252 31.77 27.34 10.87
CA GLU A 252 31.78 28.40 11.91
C GLU A 252 32.30 27.92 13.26
N GLY A 253 32.59 26.61 13.42
CA GLY A 253 33.08 26.03 14.66
C GLY A 253 32.09 26.08 15.83
N GLN A 254 30.79 26.11 15.54
CA GLN A 254 29.73 26.24 16.56
C GLN A 254 29.57 25.00 17.44
N ARG A 255 29.80 23.82 16.89
CA ARG A 255 29.62 22.53 17.55
C ARG A 255 30.93 21.73 17.68
N THR A 256 32.04 22.33 17.30
CA THR A 256 33.38 21.73 17.43
C THR A 256 34.05 22.15 18.72
N VAL A 257 34.60 21.17 19.42
CA VAL A 257 35.49 21.36 20.61
C VAL A 257 36.88 20.86 20.21
N GLY A 258 37.85 21.74 20.22
CA GLY A 258 39.24 21.38 19.89
C GLY A 258 40.01 20.81 21.10
N VAL A 259 40.76 19.72 20.89
CA VAL A 259 41.57 19.13 21.95
C VAL A 259 42.98 18.89 21.44
N LEU A 260 43.92 19.60 22.02
CA LEU A 260 45.35 19.47 21.81
C LEU A 260 45.91 18.39 22.75
N THR A 261 46.51 17.36 22.15
CA THR A 261 47.13 16.26 22.91
C THR A 261 48.65 16.28 22.78
N LYS A 262 49.35 15.61 23.65
CA LYS A 262 50.84 15.48 23.69
C LYS A 262 51.60 16.82 23.69
N PRO A 263 51.20 17.81 24.52
CA PRO A 263 51.89 19.09 24.57
C PRO A 263 53.36 18.96 25.06
N ASP A 264 53.68 17.87 25.70
CA ASP A 264 55.02 17.50 26.17
C ASP A 264 55.98 17.10 25.03
N ARG A 265 55.46 16.94 23.81
CA ARG A 265 56.26 16.57 22.62
C ARG A 265 56.45 17.73 21.64
N ILE A 266 56.01 18.93 21.98
CA ILE A 266 56.25 20.13 21.18
C ILE A 266 57.77 20.45 21.19
N PRO A 267 58.41 20.66 20.01
CA PRO A 267 59.78 21.14 19.96
C PRO A 267 59.93 22.46 20.68
N ARG A 268 61.04 22.63 21.40
CA ARG A 268 61.30 23.86 22.15
C ARG A 268 61.35 25.07 21.24
N GLY A 269 60.56 26.09 21.50
CA GLY A 269 60.44 27.31 20.72
C GLY A 269 59.24 27.34 19.71
N GLU A 270 58.51 26.25 19.56
CA GLU A 270 57.34 26.16 18.67
C GLU A 270 56.02 26.22 19.45
N GLU A 271 56.06 26.40 20.77
CA GLU A 271 54.91 26.35 21.65
C GLU A 271 53.90 27.48 21.37
N GLU A 272 54.36 28.64 20.88
CA GLU A 272 53.51 29.82 20.67
C GLU A 272 52.41 29.58 19.66
N SER A 273 52.69 28.84 18.63
CA SER A 273 51.68 28.50 17.59
C SER A 273 50.49 27.71 18.17
N TRP A 274 50.73 26.87 19.20
CA TRP A 274 49.72 26.10 19.90
C TRP A 274 48.97 26.93 20.95
N ILE A 275 49.67 27.91 21.57
CA ILE A 275 49.05 28.85 22.50
C ILE A 275 48.06 29.77 21.80
N GLN A 276 48.35 30.19 20.56
CA GLN A 276 47.41 30.96 19.73
C GLN A 276 46.09 30.22 19.50
N LEU A 277 46.10 28.87 19.36
CA LEU A 277 44.90 28.07 19.33
C LEU A 277 44.12 28.14 20.65
N ILE A 278 44.80 27.98 21.80
CA ILE A 278 44.17 28.06 23.11
C ILE A 278 43.60 29.45 23.38
N ARG A 279 44.26 30.51 22.90
CA ARG A 279 43.74 31.87 22.96
C ARG A 279 42.63 32.15 21.96
N ASN A 280 42.31 31.18 21.14
CA ASN A 280 41.30 31.30 20.09
C ASN A 280 41.64 32.38 19.04
N GLU A 281 42.89 32.71 18.89
CA GLU A 281 43.44 33.70 17.93
C GLU A 281 43.67 33.06 16.55
N ARG A 282 43.87 31.76 16.51
CA ARG A 282 44.04 30.94 15.34
C ARG A 282 42.98 29.86 15.31
N GLU A 283 42.31 29.66 14.14
CA GLU A 283 41.21 28.70 14.00
C GLU A 283 40.19 28.78 15.13
N PRO A 284 39.45 29.88 15.24
CA PRO A 284 38.57 30.13 16.38
C PRO A 284 37.40 29.14 16.42
N LEU A 285 37.10 28.62 17.61
CA LEU A 285 35.98 27.71 17.86
C LEU A 285 35.08 28.33 18.95
N ALA A 286 33.75 28.25 18.76
CA ALA A 286 32.81 28.74 19.77
C ALA A 286 32.98 28.01 21.14
N ASN A 287 33.40 26.75 21.11
CA ASN A 287 33.63 25.95 22.30
C ASN A 287 35.09 25.87 22.74
N ASN A 288 35.97 26.71 22.19
CA ASN A 288 37.40 26.81 22.50
C ASN A 288 38.25 25.58 22.17
N TRP A 289 39.56 25.76 22.33
CA TRP A 289 40.58 24.73 22.27
C TRP A 289 41.03 24.37 23.70
N TYR A 290 40.99 23.08 24.03
CA TYR A 290 41.48 22.55 25.28
C TYR A 290 42.83 21.89 25.06
N CYS A 291 43.69 21.88 26.10
CA CYS A 291 44.96 21.16 26.02
C CYS A 291 45.04 20.14 27.16
N VAL A 292 45.36 18.89 26.81
CA VAL A 292 45.40 17.78 27.74
C VAL A 292 46.72 16.99 27.61
N LYS A 293 47.25 16.54 28.73
CA LYS A 293 48.46 15.71 28.80
C LYS A 293 48.12 14.33 29.34
N GLN A 294 48.10 13.33 28.49
CA GLN A 294 47.89 11.96 28.91
C GLN A 294 49.19 11.29 29.36
N PRO A 295 49.13 10.24 30.22
CA PRO A 295 50.27 9.44 30.59
C PRO A 295 50.93 8.77 29.37
N SER A 296 52.23 8.64 29.38
CA SER A 296 52.96 7.92 28.33
C SER A 296 52.69 6.42 28.41
N SER A 297 52.96 5.68 27.30
CA SER A 297 52.87 4.22 27.32
C SER A 297 53.80 3.57 28.35
N HIS A 298 54.91 4.23 28.67
CA HIS A 298 55.83 3.80 29.71
C HIS A 298 55.20 3.96 31.10
N ASP A 299 54.60 5.12 31.40
CA ASP A 299 53.93 5.37 32.67
C ASP A 299 52.82 4.35 32.93
N LEU A 300 52.02 4.05 31.90
CA LEU A 300 50.96 3.04 31.99
C LEU A 300 51.54 1.62 32.20
N SER A 301 52.69 1.29 31.59
CA SER A 301 53.35 -0.01 31.82
C SER A 301 53.88 -0.17 33.26
N LEU A 302 54.13 0.94 33.95
CA LEU A 302 54.49 0.98 35.36
C LEU A 302 53.30 0.89 36.33
N GLY A 303 52.06 0.76 35.78
CA GLY A 303 50.85 0.60 36.58
C GLY A 303 50.36 1.88 37.28
N ILE A 304 50.66 3.05 36.71
CA ILE A 304 50.16 4.34 37.21
C ILE A 304 48.62 4.32 37.26
N THR A 305 48.05 4.77 38.38
CA THR A 305 46.62 4.96 38.53
C THR A 305 46.16 6.22 37.78
N TRP A 306 44.87 6.23 37.36
CA TRP A 306 44.31 7.42 36.71
C TRP A 306 44.27 8.66 37.58
N ALA A 307 44.16 8.50 38.93
CA ALA A 307 44.28 9.59 39.87
C ALA A 307 45.69 10.19 39.88
N ASP A 308 46.72 9.34 39.84
CA ASP A 308 48.11 9.80 39.74
C ASP A 308 48.41 10.44 38.41
N ALA A 309 47.85 9.90 37.32
CA ALA A 309 47.99 10.49 35.99
C ALA A 309 47.41 11.92 35.91
N ARG A 310 46.24 12.15 36.53
CA ARG A 310 45.64 13.50 36.65
C ARG A 310 46.47 14.45 37.49
N ARG A 311 47.05 13.98 38.59
CA ARG A 311 47.95 14.78 39.41
C ARG A 311 49.20 15.17 38.65
N GLN A 312 49.78 14.25 37.91
CA GLN A 312 50.94 14.53 37.05
C GLN A 312 50.58 15.50 35.89
N GLU A 313 49.39 15.41 35.32
CA GLU A 313 48.90 16.38 34.33
C GLU A 313 48.83 17.78 34.94
N GLU A 314 48.29 17.90 36.15
CA GLU A 314 48.17 19.18 36.88
C GLU A 314 49.54 19.79 37.24
N GLU A 315 50.44 18.98 37.79
CA GLU A 315 51.81 19.40 38.10
C GLU A 315 52.54 19.86 36.84
N TRP A 316 52.35 19.14 35.71
CA TRP A 316 53.00 19.48 34.45
C TRP A 316 52.58 20.87 33.94
N PHE A 317 51.28 21.17 33.90
CA PHE A 317 50.76 22.46 33.46
C PHE A 317 51.10 23.62 34.42
N THR A 318 51.28 23.34 35.68
CA THR A 318 51.67 24.36 36.70
C THR A 318 53.15 24.64 36.74
N THR A 319 53.98 23.70 36.27
CA THR A 319 55.45 23.84 36.38
C THR A 319 56.07 24.27 35.05
N ASN A 320 55.55 23.81 33.91
CA ASN A 320 56.19 24.04 32.63
C ASN A 320 55.76 25.35 31.96
N GLN A 321 56.73 26.05 31.40
CA GLN A 321 56.53 27.19 30.54
C GLN A 321 56.29 26.68 29.11
N PRO A 322 55.45 27.39 28.30
CA PRO A 322 54.76 28.65 28.59
C PRO A 322 53.39 28.48 29.27
N TRP A 323 52.89 27.27 29.45
CA TRP A 323 51.55 26.96 30.00
C TRP A 323 51.31 27.59 31.39
N ARG A 324 52.31 27.60 32.23
CA ARG A 324 52.28 28.23 33.57
C ARG A 324 51.95 29.71 33.49
N ASN A 325 52.36 30.40 32.45
CA ASN A 325 52.25 31.86 32.29
C ASN A 325 50.94 32.34 31.72
N LEU A 326 50.06 31.45 31.32
CA LEU A 326 48.72 31.79 30.81
C LEU A 326 47.91 32.47 31.90
N ASP A 327 46.95 33.35 31.52
CA ASP A 327 46.03 33.97 32.46
C ASP A 327 45.01 32.95 33.02
N SER A 328 44.20 33.35 34.00
CA SER A 328 43.24 32.48 34.66
C SER A 328 42.22 31.85 33.74
N TYR A 329 41.78 32.62 32.71
CA TYR A 329 40.80 32.11 31.75
C TYR A 329 41.38 30.99 30.88
N HIS A 330 42.54 31.21 30.26
CA HIS A 330 43.18 30.19 29.43
C HIS A 330 43.72 29.00 30.23
N LYS A 331 44.07 29.20 31.55
CA LYS A 331 44.35 28.08 32.45
C LYS A 331 43.14 27.17 32.70
N SER A 332 41.92 27.70 32.61
CA SER A 332 40.69 26.89 32.70
C SER A 332 40.46 26.00 31.49
N LEU A 333 41.18 26.21 30.38
CA LEU A 333 41.13 25.38 29.16
C LEU A 333 42.21 24.27 29.17
N LEU A 334 42.97 24.17 30.24
CA LEU A 334 43.98 23.12 30.40
C LEU A 334 43.41 21.99 31.27
N ARG A 335 43.86 20.78 31.06
CA ARG A 335 43.57 19.54 31.78
C ARG A 335 42.32 18.81 31.34
N THR A 336 42.41 17.49 31.42
CA THR A 336 41.33 16.57 31.10
C THR A 336 40.08 16.82 31.94
N SER A 337 40.19 17.15 33.21
CA SER A 337 39.04 17.43 34.09
C SER A 337 38.19 18.59 33.61
N LYS A 338 38.83 19.70 33.17
CA LYS A 338 38.10 20.87 32.63
C LYS A 338 37.43 20.61 31.28
N LEU A 339 38.08 19.80 30.45
CA LEU A 339 37.48 19.34 29.21
C LEU A 339 36.20 18.51 29.46
N VAL A 340 36.25 17.54 30.37
CA VAL A 340 35.12 16.66 30.71
C VAL A 340 33.95 17.47 31.27
N GLU A 341 34.20 18.39 32.18
CA GLU A 341 33.19 19.30 32.72
C GLU A 341 32.52 20.10 31.61
N ARG A 342 33.28 20.67 30.68
CA ARG A 342 32.74 21.44 29.58
C ARG A 342 31.92 20.54 28.57
N LEU A 343 32.42 19.36 28.22
CA LEU A 343 31.73 18.41 27.35
C LEU A 343 30.39 18.00 27.94
N SER A 344 30.32 17.72 29.22
CA SER A 344 29.07 17.39 29.92
C SER A 344 28.07 18.55 29.87
N ASN A 345 28.55 19.80 30.05
CA ASN A 345 27.71 21.00 29.94
C ASN A 345 27.22 21.22 28.52
N ILE A 346 28.10 21.17 27.52
CA ILE A 346 27.71 21.32 26.08
C ILE A 346 26.67 20.29 25.70
N LEU A 347 26.86 19.02 26.09
CA LEU A 347 25.91 17.97 25.77
C LEU A 347 24.56 18.21 26.43
N ALA A 348 24.52 18.62 27.70
CA ALA A 348 23.29 18.95 28.41
C ALA A 348 22.57 20.16 27.78
N GLU A 349 23.30 21.23 27.46
CA GLU A 349 22.77 22.40 26.74
C GLU A 349 22.17 22.04 25.38
N LEU A 350 22.85 21.18 24.62
CA LEU A 350 22.37 20.68 23.34
C LEU A 350 21.13 19.84 23.51
N ILE A 351 21.09 18.95 24.52
CA ILE A 351 19.89 18.14 24.80
C ILE A 351 18.73 19.04 25.16
N ALA A 352 18.89 19.99 26.04
CA ALA A 352 17.83 20.91 26.45
C ALA A 352 17.27 21.71 25.26
N LYS A 353 18.16 22.16 24.37
CA LYS A 353 17.78 22.88 23.16
C LYS A 353 17.00 21.99 22.16
N ARG A 354 17.49 20.75 21.97
CA ARG A 354 16.90 19.80 20.99
C ARG A 354 15.63 19.08 21.49
N LEU A 355 15.41 19.04 22.82
CA LEU A 355 14.32 18.28 23.41
C LEU A 355 12.92 18.62 22.82
N PRO A 356 12.55 19.91 22.63
CA PRO A 356 11.28 20.26 22.01
C PRO A 356 11.16 19.73 20.57
N GLU A 357 12.24 19.81 19.80
CA GLU A 357 12.28 19.33 18.42
C GLU A 357 12.18 17.80 18.37
N ILE A 358 12.87 17.09 19.27
CA ILE A 358 12.75 15.64 19.43
C ILE A 358 11.31 15.22 19.77
N GLN A 359 10.62 15.99 20.61
CA GLN A 359 9.21 15.74 20.95
C GLN A 359 8.31 15.88 19.71
N GLU A 360 8.52 16.92 18.92
CA GLU A 360 7.74 17.15 17.70
C GLU A 360 8.01 16.08 16.63
N GLU A 361 9.28 15.73 16.40
CA GLU A 361 9.69 14.65 15.50
C GLU A 361 9.09 13.32 15.93
N LEU A 362 9.16 13.00 17.23
CA LEU A 362 8.56 11.78 17.80
C LEU A 362 7.06 11.70 17.53
N TYR A 363 6.37 12.81 17.75
CA TYR A 363 4.92 12.86 17.51
C TYR A 363 4.58 12.64 16.04
N LYS A 364 5.31 13.28 15.11
CA LYS A 364 5.12 13.10 13.66
C LYS A 364 5.39 11.66 13.22
N VAL A 365 6.52 11.09 13.68
CA VAL A 365 6.90 9.71 13.33
C VAL A 365 5.90 8.70 13.90
N LEU A 366 5.40 8.95 15.12
CA LEU A 366 4.40 8.10 15.76
C LEU A 366 3.09 8.10 14.99
N GLN A 367 2.54 9.26 14.64
CA GLN A 367 1.33 9.38 13.83
C GLN A 367 1.50 8.70 12.46
N GLN A 368 2.65 8.90 11.81
CA GLN A 368 2.92 8.27 10.52
C GLN A 368 2.97 6.75 10.66
N THR A 369 3.61 6.23 11.71
CA THR A 369 3.71 4.78 11.96
C THR A 369 2.35 4.16 12.30
N GLU A 370 1.50 4.86 13.07
CA GLU A 370 0.12 4.45 13.35
C GLU A 370 -0.72 4.39 12.07
N LYS A 371 -0.56 5.38 11.19
CA LYS A 371 -1.23 5.42 9.89
C LYS A 371 -0.77 4.26 8.99
N GLU A 372 0.53 4.01 8.90
CA GLU A 372 1.09 2.88 8.15
C GLU A 372 0.57 1.53 8.67
N LEU A 373 0.38 1.39 9.98
CA LEU A 373 -0.21 0.19 10.57
C LEU A 373 -1.69 0.05 10.23
N ALA A 374 -2.45 1.16 10.24
CA ALA A 374 -3.86 1.17 9.91
C ALA A 374 -4.14 0.89 8.41
N GLU A 375 -3.21 1.23 7.53
CA GLU A 375 -3.30 0.94 6.08
C GLU A 375 -3.03 -0.55 5.75
N LEU A 376 -2.46 -1.31 6.68
CA LEU A 376 -2.30 -2.76 6.49
C LEU A 376 -3.65 -3.47 6.63
N PRO A 377 -3.88 -4.56 5.85
CA PRO A 377 -5.05 -5.42 6.04
C PRO A 377 -5.22 -5.82 7.49
N GLN A 378 -6.46 -6.01 7.95
CA GLN A 378 -6.68 -6.45 9.34
C GLN A 378 -5.99 -7.79 9.62
N PRO A 379 -5.37 -7.96 10.79
CA PRO A 379 -4.75 -9.25 11.13
C PRO A 379 -5.81 -10.34 11.23
N PRO A 380 -5.47 -11.61 10.96
CA PRO A 380 -6.38 -12.73 11.16
C PRO A 380 -6.94 -12.73 12.59
N SER A 381 -8.27 -12.88 12.69
CA SER A 381 -8.94 -12.90 13.99
C SER A 381 -8.77 -14.25 14.71
N SER A 382 -9.16 -14.28 15.97
CA SER A 382 -9.24 -15.50 16.75
C SER A 382 -10.37 -16.45 16.30
N ASN A 383 -11.29 -15.97 15.44
CA ASN A 383 -12.40 -16.76 14.88
C ASN A 383 -12.42 -16.72 13.35
N PRO A 384 -11.49 -17.40 12.67
CA PRO A 384 -11.38 -17.39 11.21
C PRO A 384 -12.65 -17.85 10.49
N LEU A 385 -13.36 -18.85 11.03
CA LEU A 385 -14.61 -19.33 10.46
C LEU A 385 -15.70 -18.26 10.49
N GLY A 386 -15.84 -17.55 11.60
CA GLY A 386 -16.78 -16.43 11.72
C GLY A 386 -16.52 -15.32 10.73
N ASP A 387 -15.25 -14.97 10.51
CA ASP A 387 -14.87 -13.93 9.54
C ASP A 387 -15.16 -14.34 8.10
N VAL A 388 -14.83 -15.58 7.71
CA VAL A 388 -15.15 -16.08 6.37
C VAL A 388 -16.65 -16.09 6.15
N LEU A 389 -17.46 -16.57 7.11
CA LEU A 389 -18.92 -16.57 7.00
C LEU A 389 -19.47 -15.16 6.89
N ARG A 390 -18.97 -14.19 7.65
CA ARG A 390 -19.39 -12.79 7.57
C ARG A 390 -19.14 -12.20 6.17
N VAL A 391 -17.96 -12.44 5.60
CA VAL A 391 -17.64 -11.94 4.24
C VAL A 391 -18.52 -12.62 3.18
N LEU A 392 -18.83 -13.91 3.35
CA LEU A 392 -19.76 -14.62 2.47
C LEU A 392 -21.19 -14.06 2.57
N ASP A 393 -21.65 -13.72 3.76
CA ASP A 393 -22.96 -13.11 3.96
C ASP A 393 -23.04 -11.69 3.37
N GLU A 394 -21.98 -10.89 3.51
CA GLU A 394 -21.88 -9.57 2.88
C GLU A 394 -21.87 -9.68 1.36
N PHE A 395 -21.11 -10.61 0.80
CA PHE A 395 -21.07 -10.91 -0.64
C PHE A 395 -22.45 -11.33 -1.17
N LYS A 396 -23.10 -12.28 -0.49
CA LYS A 396 -24.44 -12.76 -0.85
C LYS A 396 -25.46 -11.64 -0.80
N LYS A 397 -25.41 -10.78 0.22
CA LYS A 397 -26.30 -9.62 0.36
C LYS A 397 -26.12 -8.62 -0.80
N GLU A 398 -24.86 -8.34 -1.17
CA GLU A 398 -24.59 -7.45 -2.33
C GLU A 398 -25.09 -8.07 -3.62
N LEU A 399 -24.86 -9.38 -3.85
CA LEU A 399 -25.38 -10.07 -5.03
C LEU A 399 -26.90 -9.98 -5.10
N SER A 400 -27.61 -10.23 -3.99
CA SER A 400 -29.06 -10.14 -3.92
C SER A 400 -29.56 -8.74 -4.26
N GLN A 401 -28.94 -7.72 -3.72
CA GLN A 401 -29.26 -6.32 -4.03
C GLN A 401 -29.09 -5.99 -5.51
N ARG A 402 -28.03 -6.52 -6.16
CA ARG A 402 -27.79 -6.30 -7.58
C ARG A 402 -28.76 -7.04 -8.48
N VAL A 403 -29.12 -8.28 -8.12
CA VAL A 403 -30.10 -9.10 -8.83
C VAL A 403 -31.48 -8.49 -8.73
N GLU A 404 -31.89 -8.00 -7.55
CA GLU A 404 -33.16 -7.29 -7.38
C GLU A 404 -33.20 -5.92 -8.09
N GLY A 405 -32.05 -5.31 -8.31
CA GLY A 405 -31.88 -4.03 -8.97
C GLY A 405 -31.71 -2.87 -7.99
N THR A 406 -30.58 -2.20 -8.07
CA THR A 406 -30.32 -0.95 -7.37
C THR A 406 -30.68 0.23 -8.27
N PRO A 407 -31.24 1.34 -7.75
CA PRO A 407 -31.54 2.54 -8.54
C PRO A 407 -30.26 3.36 -8.80
N ASP A 408 -29.27 2.73 -9.42
CA ASP A 408 -27.95 3.29 -9.68
C ASP A 408 -27.66 3.31 -11.18
N ALA A 409 -26.98 4.35 -11.67
CA ALA A 409 -26.70 4.49 -13.10
C ALA A 409 -25.89 3.29 -13.64
N ASP A 410 -25.01 2.70 -12.82
CA ASP A 410 -24.16 1.56 -13.14
C ASP A 410 -24.75 0.22 -12.63
N GLY A 411 -26.05 0.19 -12.34
CA GLY A 411 -26.74 -1.01 -11.89
C GLY A 411 -26.76 -2.11 -12.96
N LEU A 412 -26.83 -3.35 -12.51
CA LEU A 412 -26.85 -4.52 -13.40
C LEU A 412 -27.99 -4.44 -14.44
N LEU A 413 -29.21 -4.19 -13.98
CA LEU A 413 -30.39 -4.13 -14.85
C LEU A 413 -30.36 -2.92 -15.80
N GLN A 414 -29.80 -1.78 -15.34
CA GLN A 414 -29.62 -0.58 -16.18
C GLN A 414 -28.62 -0.83 -17.30
N THR A 415 -27.58 -1.60 -17.06
CA THR A 415 -26.59 -1.99 -18.06
C THR A 415 -27.15 -2.97 -19.08
N ILE A 416 -28.09 -3.83 -18.71
CA ILE A 416 -28.76 -4.80 -19.59
C ILE A 416 -29.84 -4.13 -20.46
N ARG A 417 -30.50 -3.09 -19.99
CA ARG A 417 -31.64 -2.43 -20.68
C ARG A 417 -31.38 -2.04 -22.13
N PRO A 418 -30.24 -1.45 -22.53
CA PRO A 418 -29.93 -1.14 -23.92
C PRO A 418 -29.90 -2.38 -24.83
N HIS A 419 -29.42 -3.52 -24.29
CA HIS A 419 -29.38 -4.78 -25.05
C HIS A 419 -30.76 -5.36 -25.29
N ASN A 420 -31.67 -5.27 -24.32
CA ASN A 420 -33.08 -5.63 -24.50
C ASN A 420 -33.76 -4.75 -25.55
N ALA A 421 -33.48 -3.43 -25.53
CA ALA A 421 -34.02 -2.52 -26.54
C ALA A 421 -33.49 -2.83 -27.97
N LYS A 422 -32.17 -3.16 -28.06
CA LYS A 422 -31.57 -3.60 -29.32
C LYS A 422 -32.25 -4.89 -29.84
N PHE A 423 -32.35 -5.90 -28.97
CA PHE A 423 -33.00 -7.15 -29.28
C PHE A 423 -34.43 -6.96 -29.82
N ARG A 424 -35.24 -6.14 -29.11
CA ARG A 424 -36.60 -5.81 -29.55
C ARG A 424 -36.63 -5.21 -30.97
N ARG A 425 -35.73 -4.28 -31.28
CA ARG A 425 -35.60 -3.67 -32.61
C ARG A 425 -35.22 -4.70 -33.66
N GLU A 426 -34.24 -5.54 -33.39
CA GLU A 426 -33.75 -6.57 -34.31
C GLU A 426 -34.83 -7.63 -34.62
N ILE A 427 -35.58 -8.06 -33.60
CA ILE A 427 -36.72 -8.97 -33.81
C ILE A 427 -37.81 -8.29 -34.66
N TYR A 428 -38.15 -7.02 -34.34
CA TYR A 428 -39.16 -6.28 -35.11
C TYR A 428 -38.74 -6.06 -36.57
N ALA A 429 -37.48 -5.82 -36.85
CA ALA A 429 -36.92 -5.66 -38.19
C ALA A 429 -37.08 -6.93 -39.07
N THR A 430 -37.35 -8.10 -38.48
CA THR A 430 -37.62 -9.33 -39.22
C THR A 430 -39.06 -9.41 -39.77
N ALA A 431 -39.88 -8.38 -39.54
CA ALA A 431 -41.25 -8.34 -39.98
C ALA A 431 -41.35 -8.54 -41.52
N PRO A 432 -42.17 -9.48 -41.99
CA PRO A 432 -42.29 -9.70 -43.43
C PRO A 432 -42.85 -8.45 -44.11
N TYR A 433 -42.11 -7.89 -45.05
CA TYR A 433 -42.53 -6.73 -45.83
C TYR A 433 -43.28 -7.22 -47.08
N PHE A 434 -44.62 -7.24 -47.04
CA PHE A 434 -45.46 -7.63 -48.15
C PHE A 434 -45.82 -6.45 -48.99
N VAL A 435 -45.63 -6.61 -50.35
CA VAL A 435 -45.98 -5.61 -51.37
C VAL A 435 -47.26 -6.10 -52.12
N PRO A 436 -48.37 -5.36 -52.01
CA PRO A 436 -49.66 -5.81 -52.60
C PRO A 436 -49.70 -5.64 -54.08
N TRP A 437 -48.57 -5.53 -54.77
CA TRP A 437 -48.38 -5.38 -56.18
C TRP A 437 -47.55 -6.52 -56.73
N LYS A 438 -47.77 -6.83 -58.07
CA LYS A 438 -46.86 -7.73 -58.77
C LYS A 438 -45.47 -7.09 -58.89
N LYS A 439 -44.44 -7.90 -58.90
CA LYS A 439 -43.06 -7.40 -59.03
C LYS A 439 -42.86 -6.50 -60.25
N SER A 440 -43.52 -6.78 -61.36
CA SER A 440 -43.48 -5.96 -62.59
C SER A 440 -44.21 -4.62 -62.50
N GLU A 441 -45.13 -4.49 -61.57
CA GLU A 441 -45.97 -3.29 -61.35
C GLU A 441 -45.50 -2.43 -60.16
N ALA A 442 -44.82 -3.01 -59.22
CA ALA A 442 -44.46 -2.40 -57.94
C ALA A 442 -43.68 -1.07 -58.04
N ALA A 443 -42.80 -0.92 -59.05
CA ALA A 443 -42.04 0.34 -59.26
C ALA A 443 -42.97 1.52 -59.69
N ARG A 444 -44.24 1.26 -60.15
CA ARG A 444 -45.18 2.30 -60.52
C ARG A 444 -46.10 2.70 -59.37
N HIS A 445 -46.23 1.85 -58.39
CA HIS A 445 -47.21 1.95 -57.32
C HIS A 445 -46.45 2.00 -55.96
N GLY A 446 -46.56 3.07 -55.24
CA GLY A 446 -46.03 3.12 -53.87
C GLY A 446 -46.89 2.25 -52.92
N THR A 447 -46.29 1.59 -51.98
CA THR A 447 -47.03 0.95 -50.88
C THR A 447 -47.06 1.96 -49.72
N PRO A 448 -48.24 2.58 -49.43
CA PRO A 448 -48.36 3.51 -48.30
C PRO A 448 -48.07 2.79 -46.99
N ASP A 449 -47.50 3.48 -46.05
CA ASP A 449 -47.28 2.95 -44.72
C ASP A 449 -48.58 2.59 -44.01
N ALA A 450 -48.52 1.53 -43.21
CA ALA A 450 -49.67 1.10 -42.42
C ALA A 450 -49.85 2.03 -41.20
N THR A 451 -50.64 3.12 -41.38
CA THR A 451 -50.81 4.19 -40.38
C THR A 451 -51.25 3.72 -39.00
N PHE A 452 -51.91 2.58 -38.89
CA PHE A 452 -52.32 1.97 -37.64
C PHE A 452 -51.17 1.38 -36.80
N LEU A 453 -49.96 1.35 -37.37
CA LEU A 453 -48.76 0.94 -36.65
C LEU A 453 -47.94 2.10 -36.07
N TYR A 454 -48.21 3.38 -36.46
CA TYR A 454 -47.41 4.54 -36.02
C TYR A 454 -47.24 4.69 -34.52
N ASN A 455 -48.19 4.25 -33.71
CA ASN A 455 -48.07 4.29 -32.24
C ASN A 455 -47.32 3.07 -31.67
N GLU A 456 -46.94 2.10 -32.49
CA GLU A 456 -46.28 0.86 -32.09
C GLU A 456 -44.82 0.79 -32.61
N GLU A 457 -44.50 1.64 -33.57
CA GLU A 457 -43.19 1.71 -34.21
C GLU A 457 -42.37 2.84 -33.57
N GLU A 458 -41.45 2.47 -32.68
CA GLU A 458 -40.33 3.31 -32.27
C GLU A 458 -39.22 3.08 -33.30
N ASP A 459 -38.85 4.14 -34.05
CA ASP A 459 -37.74 4.23 -35.00
C ASP A 459 -37.73 3.20 -36.14
N LYS A 460 -38.23 3.65 -37.28
CA LYS A 460 -37.91 2.98 -38.58
C LYS A 460 -36.48 3.39 -38.95
N ASP A 461 -35.49 2.56 -38.65
CA ASP A 461 -34.27 2.54 -39.44
C ASP A 461 -34.64 2.08 -40.85
N ASP A 462 -34.12 2.76 -41.88
CA ASP A 462 -34.37 2.49 -43.29
C ASP A 462 -34.30 0.98 -43.57
N GLN A 463 -35.46 0.34 -43.78
CA GLN A 463 -35.48 -1.04 -44.24
C GLN A 463 -34.95 -1.00 -45.67
N ASP A 464 -33.97 -1.83 -45.98
CA ASP A 464 -33.48 -2.04 -47.34
C ASP A 464 -34.67 -2.31 -48.27
N GLU A 465 -34.92 -1.40 -49.21
CA GLU A 465 -36.05 -1.45 -50.15
C GLU A 465 -36.03 -2.70 -51.05
N ASP A 466 -34.98 -3.54 -51.00
CA ASP A 466 -34.71 -4.62 -51.94
C ASP A 466 -35.33 -6.00 -51.57
N GLU A 467 -35.93 -6.19 -50.39
CA GLU A 467 -36.46 -7.50 -49.94
C GLU A 467 -38.00 -7.57 -49.83
N GLY A 468 -38.76 -6.86 -50.65
CA GLY A 468 -40.22 -6.93 -50.66
C GLY A 468 -40.75 -8.30 -51.17
N ILE A 469 -41.71 -8.89 -50.45
CA ILE A 469 -42.40 -10.10 -50.84
C ILE A 469 -43.64 -9.70 -51.70
N TYR A 470 -43.56 -9.92 -52.96
CA TYR A 470 -44.59 -9.47 -53.93
C TYR A 470 -45.81 -10.39 -53.99
N ILE A 471 -46.99 -9.85 -54.33
CA ILE A 471 -48.28 -10.58 -54.34
C ILE A 471 -48.30 -11.75 -55.31
N ASP A 472 -47.63 -11.62 -56.48
CA ASP A 472 -47.49 -12.71 -57.46
C ASP A 472 -46.66 -13.86 -56.89
N GLU A 473 -45.58 -13.59 -56.15
CA GLU A 473 -44.81 -14.63 -55.50
C GLU A 473 -45.62 -15.36 -54.40
N VAL A 474 -46.46 -14.65 -53.68
CA VAL A 474 -47.34 -15.24 -52.65
C VAL A 474 -48.40 -16.10 -53.35
N MET A 475 -48.98 -15.64 -54.47
CA MET A 475 -49.97 -16.41 -55.25
C MET A 475 -49.35 -17.64 -55.86
N ASP A 476 -48.18 -17.54 -56.49
CA ASP A 476 -47.49 -18.68 -57.10
C ASP A 476 -47.13 -19.72 -56.01
N ARG A 477 -46.63 -19.33 -54.89
CA ARG A 477 -46.34 -20.24 -53.79
C ARG A 477 -47.63 -20.92 -53.26
N ALA A 478 -48.71 -20.16 -53.17
CA ALA A 478 -50.00 -20.68 -52.78
C ALA A 478 -50.53 -21.69 -53.77
N GLN A 479 -50.42 -21.41 -55.09
CA GLN A 479 -50.88 -22.34 -56.19
C GLN A 479 -50.05 -23.64 -56.19
N ILE A 480 -48.73 -23.55 -56.05
CA ILE A 480 -47.83 -24.73 -55.99
C ILE A 480 -48.16 -25.60 -54.78
N SER A 481 -48.55 -25.01 -53.69
CA SER A 481 -48.82 -25.71 -52.42
C SER A 481 -50.24 -26.31 -52.38
N ARG A 482 -51.12 -25.98 -53.33
CA ARG A 482 -52.51 -26.43 -53.37
C ARG A 482 -52.60 -27.92 -53.70
N THR A 483 -53.42 -28.63 -52.92
CA THR A 483 -53.68 -30.10 -53.15
C THR A 483 -55.10 -30.36 -53.48
N ARG A 484 -56.02 -30.57 -52.58
CA ARG A 484 -57.42 -30.91 -52.74
C ARG A 484 -58.37 -29.84 -52.23
N GLU A 485 -57.81 -28.62 -51.96
CA GLU A 485 -58.62 -27.49 -51.50
C GLU A 485 -59.60 -27.03 -52.59
N LEU A 486 -60.75 -26.48 -52.14
CA LEU A 486 -61.72 -25.86 -53.05
C LEU A 486 -61.09 -24.61 -53.73
N PRO A 487 -61.67 -24.15 -54.87
CA PRO A 487 -61.22 -22.88 -55.44
C PRO A 487 -61.18 -21.78 -54.44
N ASP A 488 -60.16 -20.93 -54.52
CA ASP A 488 -59.87 -19.80 -53.63
C ASP A 488 -59.47 -20.16 -52.18
N HIS A 489 -59.34 -21.43 -51.86
CA HIS A 489 -58.82 -21.90 -50.60
C HIS A 489 -57.39 -22.45 -50.77
N TYR A 490 -56.51 -22.11 -49.92
CA TYR A 490 -55.12 -22.54 -49.95
C TYR A 490 -54.70 -23.14 -48.56
N PRO A 491 -53.82 -24.15 -48.56
CA PRO A 491 -53.49 -24.87 -47.40
C PRO A 491 -52.73 -23.96 -46.44
N PHE A 492 -52.91 -24.14 -45.12
CA PHE A 492 -52.21 -23.40 -44.05
C PHE A 492 -50.68 -23.50 -44.14
N VAL A 493 -50.17 -24.52 -44.83
CA VAL A 493 -48.71 -24.71 -45.00
C VAL A 493 -48.05 -23.51 -45.69
N VAL A 494 -48.73 -22.75 -46.54
CA VAL A 494 -48.18 -21.52 -47.16
C VAL A 494 -47.92 -20.47 -46.15
N GLN A 495 -48.85 -20.22 -45.24
CA GLN A 495 -48.64 -19.25 -44.08
C GLN A 495 -47.56 -19.76 -43.21
N LYS A 496 -47.49 -21.04 -42.85
CA LYS A 496 -46.49 -21.67 -42.04
C LYS A 496 -45.07 -21.51 -42.63
N MET A 497 -44.90 -21.56 -43.93
CA MET A 497 -43.61 -21.36 -44.61
C MET A 497 -43.09 -19.93 -44.36
N TYR A 498 -43.91 -18.90 -44.58
CA TYR A 498 -43.51 -17.51 -44.30
C TYR A 498 -43.24 -17.26 -42.82
N ILE A 499 -44.02 -17.88 -41.92
CA ILE A 499 -43.80 -17.79 -40.50
C ILE A 499 -42.44 -18.40 -40.11
N ALA A 500 -42.11 -19.57 -40.65
CA ALA A 500 -40.86 -20.23 -40.42
C ALA A 500 -39.66 -19.39 -40.91
N GLU A 501 -39.80 -18.65 -42.01
CA GLU A 501 -38.74 -17.77 -42.55
C GLU A 501 -38.38 -16.64 -41.59
N PHE A 502 -39.33 -15.92 -41.02
CA PHE A 502 -39.01 -14.85 -40.05
C PHE A 502 -38.61 -15.40 -38.68
N VAL A 503 -39.21 -16.48 -38.20
CA VAL A 503 -38.82 -17.10 -36.92
C VAL A 503 -37.35 -17.59 -36.97
N LYS A 504 -36.92 -18.11 -38.11
CA LYS A 504 -35.53 -18.51 -38.31
C LYS A 504 -34.54 -17.35 -38.10
N LYS A 505 -34.93 -16.12 -38.49
CA LYS A 505 -34.12 -14.93 -38.33
C LYS A 505 -33.99 -14.53 -36.85
N TRP A 506 -34.83 -14.99 -35.94
CA TRP A 506 -34.85 -14.66 -34.54
C TRP A 506 -33.70 -15.31 -33.73
N GLN A 507 -33.11 -16.36 -34.28
CA GLN A 507 -32.05 -17.10 -33.58
C GLN A 507 -30.83 -16.23 -33.25
N GLN A 508 -30.32 -15.48 -34.24
CA GLN A 508 -29.09 -14.68 -34.04
C GLN A 508 -29.30 -13.52 -33.05
N PRO A 509 -30.33 -12.67 -33.17
CA PRO A 509 -30.57 -11.62 -32.15
C PRO A 509 -30.76 -12.18 -30.75
N THR A 510 -31.35 -13.36 -30.61
CA THR A 510 -31.54 -14.01 -29.30
C THR A 510 -30.22 -14.48 -28.69
N VAL A 511 -29.32 -15.06 -29.51
CA VAL A 511 -27.98 -15.45 -29.07
C VAL A 511 -27.16 -14.21 -28.69
N ASP A 512 -27.22 -13.16 -29.52
CA ASP A 512 -26.49 -11.92 -29.27
C ASP A 512 -26.92 -11.23 -27.94
N LEU A 513 -28.23 -11.24 -27.65
CA LEU A 513 -28.76 -10.75 -26.38
C LEU A 513 -28.21 -11.58 -25.20
N PHE A 514 -28.32 -12.93 -25.33
CA PHE A 514 -27.85 -13.83 -24.28
C PHE A 514 -26.37 -13.64 -24.01
N ASP A 515 -25.54 -13.59 -25.05
CA ASP A 515 -24.07 -13.45 -24.91
C ASP A 515 -23.70 -12.09 -24.29
N ALA A 516 -24.41 -11.02 -24.67
CA ALA A 516 -24.22 -9.71 -24.07
C ALA A 516 -24.53 -9.71 -22.56
N VAL A 517 -25.67 -10.28 -22.17
CA VAL A 517 -26.07 -10.39 -20.75
C VAL A 517 -25.10 -11.27 -19.97
N TYR A 518 -24.68 -12.40 -20.54
CA TYR A 518 -23.70 -13.28 -19.90
C TYR A 518 -22.36 -12.59 -19.66
N ALA A 519 -21.86 -11.82 -20.62
CA ALA A 519 -20.64 -11.04 -20.48
C ALA A 519 -20.75 -9.99 -19.36
N ILE A 520 -21.89 -9.31 -19.25
CA ILE A 520 -22.18 -8.34 -18.19
C ILE A 520 -22.18 -9.04 -16.82
N LEU A 521 -22.90 -10.16 -16.69
CA LEU A 521 -22.96 -10.94 -15.44
C LEU A 521 -21.58 -11.43 -15.01
N LYS A 522 -20.79 -11.96 -15.94
CA LYS A 522 -19.43 -12.42 -15.67
C LYS A 522 -18.56 -11.30 -15.11
N LYS A 523 -18.59 -10.13 -15.74
CA LYS A 523 -17.83 -8.96 -15.30
C LYS A 523 -18.29 -8.47 -13.92
N ASP A 524 -19.58 -8.50 -13.64
CA ASP A 524 -20.14 -8.06 -12.36
C ASP A 524 -19.75 -9.03 -11.23
N VAL A 525 -19.84 -10.33 -11.46
CA VAL A 525 -19.37 -11.37 -10.54
C VAL A 525 -17.87 -11.21 -10.24
N GLU A 526 -17.05 -11.03 -11.29
CA GLU A 526 -15.61 -10.80 -11.13
C GLU A 526 -15.32 -9.57 -10.26
N ARG A 527 -16.05 -8.47 -10.47
CA ARG A 527 -15.92 -7.24 -9.68
C ARG A 527 -16.26 -7.48 -8.21
N MET A 528 -17.39 -8.14 -7.92
CA MET A 528 -17.83 -8.42 -6.55
C MET A 528 -16.88 -9.37 -5.83
N VAL A 529 -16.42 -10.44 -6.46
CA VAL A 529 -15.44 -11.35 -5.86
C VAL A 529 -14.13 -10.61 -5.59
N ASN A 530 -13.70 -9.74 -6.51
CA ASN A 530 -12.50 -8.94 -6.30
C ASN A 530 -12.64 -7.94 -5.14
N SER A 531 -13.81 -7.32 -4.93
CA SER A 531 -14.01 -6.36 -3.85
C SER A 531 -14.07 -7.03 -2.47
N HIS A 532 -14.80 -8.12 -2.33
CA HIS A 532 -14.99 -8.80 -1.03
C HIS A 532 -13.82 -9.69 -0.62
N PHE A 533 -13.17 -10.35 -1.58
CA PHE A 533 -12.13 -11.35 -1.31
C PHE A 533 -10.71 -10.90 -1.65
N ALA A 534 -10.49 -9.62 -2.02
CA ALA A 534 -9.15 -9.09 -2.33
C ALA A 534 -8.18 -9.20 -1.16
N GLN A 535 -8.68 -9.02 0.06
CA GLN A 535 -7.90 -9.01 1.29
C GLN A 535 -7.72 -10.42 1.90
N MET A 536 -8.44 -11.42 1.41
CA MET A 536 -8.26 -12.80 1.84
C MET A 536 -6.99 -13.38 1.22
N GLY A 537 -5.95 -13.41 1.99
CA GLY A 537 -4.57 -13.70 1.71
C GLY A 537 -4.19 -14.81 0.71
N ARG A 538 -3.01 -15.39 0.86
CA ARG A 538 -2.46 -16.41 -0.03
C ARG A 538 -3.18 -17.76 0.00
N GLY A 539 -4.14 -17.97 0.87
CA GLY A 539 -4.86 -19.25 1.05
C GLY A 539 -5.76 -19.67 -0.11
N GLY A 540 -5.76 -18.94 -1.22
CA GLY A 540 -6.54 -19.30 -2.41
C GLY A 540 -8.05 -19.08 -2.29
N ALA A 541 -8.55 -18.49 -1.22
CA ALA A 541 -9.98 -18.26 -0.99
C ALA A 541 -10.65 -17.49 -2.13
N LYS A 542 -10.02 -16.41 -2.60
CA LYS A 542 -10.49 -15.63 -3.74
C LYS A 542 -10.61 -16.49 -5.01
N GLN A 543 -9.59 -17.29 -5.32
CA GLN A 543 -9.56 -18.16 -6.49
C GLN A 543 -10.65 -19.25 -6.37
N SER A 544 -10.80 -19.84 -5.17
CA SER A 544 -11.82 -20.84 -4.93
C SER A 544 -13.22 -20.27 -5.08
N VAL A 545 -13.51 -19.11 -4.50
CA VAL A 545 -14.81 -18.43 -4.65
C VAL A 545 -15.05 -18.06 -6.11
N MET A 546 -14.04 -17.56 -6.82
CA MET A 546 -14.15 -17.21 -8.24
C MET A 546 -14.51 -18.45 -9.08
N MET A 547 -13.87 -19.59 -8.82
CA MET A 547 -14.17 -20.84 -9.54
C MET A 547 -15.59 -21.33 -9.24
N ILE A 548 -16.00 -21.33 -7.97
CA ILE A 548 -17.37 -21.70 -7.57
C ILE A 548 -18.40 -20.78 -8.26
N MET A 549 -18.14 -19.48 -8.31
CA MET A 549 -19.02 -18.53 -8.96
C MET A 549 -19.10 -18.73 -10.47
N TYR A 550 -17.99 -19.07 -11.13
CA TYR A 550 -18.00 -19.40 -12.57
C TYR A 550 -18.79 -20.67 -12.86
N ASP A 551 -18.60 -21.73 -12.09
CA ASP A 551 -19.36 -22.96 -12.24
C ASP A 551 -20.86 -22.70 -12.03
N HIS A 552 -21.19 -21.86 -11.05
CA HIS A 552 -22.57 -21.46 -10.75
C HIS A 552 -23.19 -20.61 -11.86
N LEU A 553 -22.43 -19.65 -12.39
CA LEU A 553 -22.83 -18.81 -13.51
C LEU A 553 -23.04 -19.65 -14.79
N GLU A 554 -22.14 -20.60 -15.06
CA GLU A 554 -22.24 -21.49 -16.22
C GLU A 554 -23.47 -22.40 -16.11
N ALA A 555 -23.75 -22.94 -14.93
CA ALA A 555 -24.96 -23.73 -14.69
C ALA A 555 -26.24 -22.90 -14.91
N ALA A 556 -26.29 -21.65 -14.45
CA ALA A 556 -27.39 -20.73 -14.68
C ALA A 556 -27.54 -20.36 -16.17
N ALA A 557 -26.43 -20.12 -16.85
CA ALA A 557 -26.37 -19.84 -18.29
C ALA A 557 -26.91 -21.02 -19.15
N ASN A 558 -26.53 -22.24 -18.78
CA ASN A 558 -27.00 -23.44 -19.48
C ASN A 558 -28.52 -23.62 -19.37
N ARG A 559 -29.07 -23.41 -18.16
CA ARG A 559 -30.54 -23.43 -17.96
C ARG A 559 -31.23 -22.36 -18.81
N SER A 560 -30.68 -21.17 -18.88
CA SER A 560 -31.20 -20.08 -19.70
C SER A 560 -31.18 -20.42 -21.19
N LYS A 561 -30.06 -20.99 -21.68
CA LYS A 561 -29.94 -21.45 -23.08
C LYS A 561 -30.97 -22.52 -23.43
N GLU A 562 -31.15 -23.51 -22.57
CA GLU A 562 -32.18 -24.54 -22.76
C GLU A 562 -33.58 -23.95 -22.88
N LYS A 563 -33.87 -22.93 -22.04
CA LYS A 563 -35.16 -22.25 -22.06
C LYS A 563 -35.36 -21.42 -23.33
N ILE A 564 -34.34 -20.70 -23.77
CA ILE A 564 -34.33 -19.92 -25.01
C ILE A 564 -34.52 -20.84 -26.20
N ASP A 565 -33.81 -21.95 -26.28
CA ASP A 565 -33.96 -22.95 -27.36
C ASP A 565 -35.35 -23.54 -27.39
N TRP A 566 -35.95 -23.77 -26.23
CA TRP A 566 -37.32 -24.20 -26.13
C TRP A 566 -38.29 -23.16 -26.69
N LEU A 567 -38.15 -21.87 -26.36
CA LEU A 567 -38.97 -20.77 -26.88
C LEU A 567 -38.88 -20.69 -28.43
N LEU A 568 -37.68 -20.73 -28.98
CA LEU A 568 -37.45 -20.74 -30.43
C LEU A 568 -38.12 -21.92 -31.11
N LYS A 569 -38.07 -23.12 -30.52
CA LYS A 569 -38.75 -24.32 -31.06
C LYS A 569 -40.27 -24.21 -30.98
N VAL A 570 -40.82 -23.63 -29.93
CA VAL A 570 -42.26 -23.40 -29.80
C VAL A 570 -42.77 -22.49 -30.91
N GLU A 571 -42.03 -21.42 -31.24
CA GLU A 571 -42.45 -20.48 -32.30
C GLU A 571 -42.33 -21.06 -33.74
N GLN A 572 -41.59 -22.13 -33.94
CA GLN A 572 -41.58 -22.85 -35.23
C GLN A 572 -42.92 -23.53 -35.54
N SER A 573 -43.78 -23.71 -34.54
CA SER A 573 -45.11 -24.30 -34.69
C SER A 573 -46.20 -23.23 -34.45
N PRO A 574 -46.64 -22.51 -35.50
CA PRO A 574 -47.51 -21.36 -35.35
C PRO A 574 -48.83 -21.70 -34.64
N ALA A 575 -49.07 -21.09 -33.51
CA ALA A 575 -50.31 -21.17 -32.75
C ALA A 575 -50.52 -19.91 -31.91
N THR A 576 -51.75 -19.48 -31.73
CA THR A 576 -52.08 -18.41 -30.77
C THR A 576 -53.49 -18.61 -30.25
N LEU A 577 -53.63 -18.38 -28.95
CA LEU A 577 -54.95 -18.29 -28.29
C LEU A 577 -55.47 -16.85 -28.23
N ASN A 578 -54.64 -15.87 -28.59
CA ASN A 578 -55.01 -14.47 -28.63
C ASN A 578 -55.74 -14.14 -29.92
N THR A 579 -56.94 -14.72 -30.10
CA THR A 579 -57.75 -14.63 -31.32
C THR A 579 -58.20 -13.22 -31.61
N LEU A 580 -58.54 -12.42 -30.60
CA LEU A 580 -58.98 -11.03 -30.77
C LEU A 580 -57.90 -10.17 -31.40
N TYR A 581 -56.70 -10.23 -30.86
CA TYR A 581 -55.55 -9.44 -31.33
C TYR A 581 -55.13 -9.86 -32.76
N TYR A 582 -55.09 -11.17 -32.97
CA TYR A 582 -54.78 -11.73 -34.31
C TYR A 582 -55.79 -11.28 -35.36
N LEU A 583 -57.09 -11.40 -35.08
CA LEU A 583 -58.14 -11.03 -36.04
C LEU A 583 -58.15 -9.51 -36.28
N ASP A 584 -57.93 -8.70 -35.27
CA ASP A 584 -57.85 -7.24 -35.40
C ASP A 584 -56.74 -6.85 -36.38
N TYR A 585 -55.53 -7.32 -36.15
CA TYR A 585 -54.40 -7.02 -37.03
C TYR A 585 -54.56 -7.61 -38.41
N LYS A 586 -55.02 -8.85 -38.54
CA LYS A 586 -55.31 -9.46 -39.82
C LYS A 586 -56.27 -8.61 -40.63
N ASN A 587 -57.36 -8.16 -40.02
CA ASN A 587 -58.38 -7.36 -40.72
C ASN A 587 -57.84 -5.97 -41.08
N LYS A 588 -57.06 -5.33 -40.23
CA LYS A 588 -56.40 -4.05 -40.51
C LYS A 588 -55.43 -4.16 -41.69
N PHE A 589 -54.56 -5.19 -41.71
CA PHE A 589 -53.66 -5.42 -42.83
C PHE A 589 -54.41 -5.77 -44.09
N LEU A 590 -55.47 -6.62 -44.05
CA LEU A 590 -56.28 -6.94 -45.20
C LEU A 590 -56.93 -5.69 -45.78
N ALA A 591 -57.51 -4.84 -44.96
CA ALA A 591 -58.15 -3.60 -45.39
C ALA A 591 -57.10 -2.66 -46.01
N HIS A 592 -55.90 -2.54 -45.39
CA HIS A 592 -54.79 -1.77 -45.92
C HIS A 592 -54.36 -2.24 -47.33
N TYR A 593 -54.07 -3.56 -47.51
CA TYR A 593 -53.67 -4.09 -48.80
C TYR A 593 -54.74 -3.95 -49.85
N LYS A 594 -55.97 -4.13 -49.47
CA LYS A 594 -57.14 -3.89 -50.43
C LYS A 594 -57.21 -2.39 -50.78
N ALA A 595 -57.06 -1.50 -49.87
CA ALA A 595 -57.04 -0.04 -50.12
C ALA A 595 -55.91 0.36 -51.07
N CYS A 596 -54.68 -0.16 -50.87
CA CYS A 596 -53.58 0.08 -51.82
C CYS A 596 -53.96 -0.29 -53.26
N ARG A 597 -54.52 -1.46 -53.45
CA ARG A 597 -54.91 -1.99 -54.83
C ARG A 597 -56.11 -1.28 -55.38
N HIS A 598 -57.02 -0.76 -54.59
CA HIS A 598 -58.19 -0.05 -55.09
C HIS A 598 -57.90 1.38 -55.52
N ASN A 599 -57.02 2.09 -54.81
CA ASN A 599 -56.66 3.47 -55.10
C ASN A 599 -56.06 3.66 -56.49
N ASP A 600 -55.54 2.58 -57.09
CA ASP A 600 -54.93 2.59 -58.42
C ASP A 600 -55.89 2.34 -59.57
N LYS A 601 -57.06 1.78 -59.32
CA LYS A 601 -58.05 1.45 -60.34
C LYS A 601 -59.05 2.56 -60.62
N LEU A 602 -59.07 3.64 -59.81
CA LEU A 602 -59.97 4.75 -59.91
C LEU A 602 -59.24 6.09 -59.74
N PRO A 603 -59.50 7.13 -60.60
CA PRO A 603 -59.00 8.48 -60.35
C PRO A 603 -59.41 8.94 -58.95
N SER A 604 -58.54 9.67 -58.24
CA SER A 604 -58.69 10.09 -56.83
C SER A 604 -59.97 10.84 -56.45
N GLU A 605 -60.77 11.23 -57.40
CA GLU A 605 -62.02 11.96 -57.19
C GLU A 605 -63.30 11.04 -57.21
N MET A 606 -63.17 9.71 -57.44
CA MET A 606 -64.35 8.83 -57.71
C MET A 606 -64.55 7.71 -56.66
N TRP A 607 -63.96 7.83 -55.43
CA TRP A 607 -64.06 6.77 -54.39
C TRP A 607 -65.37 6.72 -53.60
N LEU A 608 -66.11 7.76 -53.63
CA LEU A 608 -67.49 7.80 -53.22
C LEU A 608 -68.25 8.20 -54.44
N PRO A 609 -68.92 7.25 -55.13
CA PRO A 609 -69.93 7.67 -56.10
C PRO A 609 -70.72 8.75 -55.39
N SER A 610 -70.92 9.88 -56.08
CA SER A 610 -71.68 10.97 -55.48
C SER A 610 -72.96 10.33 -54.96
N GLN A 611 -73.52 10.87 -53.89
CA GLN A 611 -74.75 10.29 -53.35
C GLN A 611 -75.77 10.13 -54.40
N LYS A 612 -75.70 10.92 -55.49
CA LYS A 612 -76.49 10.89 -56.67
C LYS A 612 -76.17 9.67 -57.49
N ASP A 613 -74.93 9.38 -57.85
CA ASP A 613 -74.55 8.26 -58.74
C ASP A 613 -74.84 6.89 -58.09
N ALA A 614 -74.62 6.79 -56.76
CA ALA A 614 -74.96 5.60 -55.98
C ALA A 614 -76.45 5.35 -55.95
N ASN A 615 -77.27 6.42 -55.77
CA ASN A 615 -78.72 6.32 -55.83
C ASN A 615 -79.22 6.04 -57.21
N ASP A 616 -78.65 6.59 -58.31
CA ASP A 616 -78.98 6.34 -59.67
C ASP A 616 -78.67 4.85 -60.05
N ALA A 617 -77.54 4.31 -59.61
CA ALA A 617 -77.21 2.91 -59.78
C ALA A 617 -78.19 1.97 -59.04
N ILE A 618 -78.53 2.29 -57.79
CA ILE A 618 -79.53 1.55 -56.96
C ILE A 618 -80.89 1.58 -57.69
N PHE A 619 -81.27 2.75 -58.19
CA PHE A 619 -82.52 2.94 -58.90
C PHE A 619 -82.57 2.13 -60.24
N ALA A 620 -81.46 2.18 -60.97
CA ALA A 620 -81.35 1.38 -62.20
C ALA A 620 -81.43 -0.13 -61.96
N LEU A 621 -80.76 -0.62 -60.87
CA LEU A 621 -80.87 -2.05 -60.50
C LEU A 621 -82.22 -2.43 -59.95
N SER A 622 -82.91 -1.56 -59.22
CA SER A 622 -84.34 -1.83 -58.84
C SER A 622 -85.29 -1.94 -59.96
N ARG A 623 -85.13 -1.24 -61.07
CA ARG A 623 -85.92 -1.38 -62.29
C ARG A 623 -85.70 -2.72 -62.98
N LEU A 624 -84.59 -3.37 -62.72
CA LEU A 624 -84.31 -4.74 -63.20
C LEU A 624 -84.79 -5.81 -62.21
N GLY A 625 -85.50 -5.40 -61.14
CA GLY A 625 -85.94 -6.29 -60.08
C GLY A 625 -84.90 -6.69 -59.06
N ILE A 626 -83.74 -6.06 -59.08
CA ILE A 626 -82.63 -6.34 -58.16
C ILE A 626 -82.62 -5.27 -57.04
N HIS A 627 -83.00 -5.65 -55.84
CA HIS A 627 -83.06 -4.74 -54.68
C HIS A 627 -81.71 -4.79 -53.95
N VAL A 628 -80.91 -3.76 -54.11
CA VAL A 628 -79.57 -3.60 -53.43
C VAL A 628 -79.55 -2.36 -52.55
N GLN A 629 -78.84 -2.46 -51.41
CA GLN A 629 -78.58 -1.32 -50.58
C GLN A 629 -77.22 -0.73 -50.98
N ARG A 630 -76.93 0.51 -50.53
CA ARG A 630 -75.66 1.19 -50.90
C ARG A 630 -74.41 0.38 -50.52
N ASN A 631 -74.46 -0.32 -49.40
CA ASN A 631 -73.42 -1.23 -49.00
C ASN A 631 -73.26 -2.48 -49.84
N ASP A 632 -74.22 -2.82 -50.71
CA ASP A 632 -74.18 -3.98 -51.58
C ASP A 632 -73.57 -3.66 -52.95
N LEU A 633 -73.43 -2.38 -53.30
CA LEU A 633 -72.80 -1.95 -54.55
C LEU A 633 -71.35 -2.43 -54.67
N SER A 634 -70.60 -2.46 -53.60
CA SER A 634 -69.22 -2.97 -53.57
C SER A 634 -69.15 -4.49 -53.86
N LYS A 635 -70.26 -5.25 -53.64
CA LYS A 635 -70.31 -6.69 -53.87
C LYS A 635 -70.56 -7.00 -55.33
N LEU A 636 -70.94 -6.02 -56.16
CA LEU A 636 -71.14 -6.14 -57.59
C LEU A 636 -69.85 -5.96 -58.41
N LEU A 637 -68.79 -5.54 -57.80
CA LEU A 637 -67.49 -5.44 -58.44
C LEU A 637 -66.90 -6.84 -58.58
N PRO A 638 -66.18 -7.14 -59.69
CA PRO A 638 -65.51 -8.42 -59.85
C PRO A 638 -64.46 -8.57 -58.69
N SER A 639 -64.40 -9.76 -58.11
CA SER A 639 -63.44 -10.09 -57.07
C SER A 639 -62.02 -9.90 -57.59
N ASP A 640 -61.10 -9.36 -56.75
CA ASP A 640 -59.70 -9.29 -57.13
C ASP A 640 -59.16 -10.75 -57.30
N PRO A 641 -58.58 -11.11 -58.44
CA PRO A 641 -57.98 -12.44 -58.60
C PRO A 641 -56.88 -12.77 -57.58
N MET A 642 -56.37 -11.75 -56.97
CA MET A 642 -55.29 -11.87 -55.92
C MET A 642 -55.85 -11.83 -54.49
N GLU A 643 -57.17 -11.85 -54.26
CA GLU A 643 -57.77 -11.73 -52.92
C GLU A 643 -57.25 -12.79 -51.92
N ALA A 644 -57.10 -14.01 -52.45
CA ALA A 644 -56.54 -15.09 -51.62
C ALA A 644 -55.09 -14.82 -51.15
N ALA A 645 -54.26 -14.26 -52.03
CA ALA A 645 -52.91 -13.89 -51.70
C ALA A 645 -52.87 -12.75 -50.63
N LEU A 646 -53.76 -11.73 -50.78
CA LEU A 646 -53.93 -10.67 -49.78
C LEU A 646 -54.38 -11.24 -48.45
N GLY A 647 -55.22 -12.25 -48.43
CA GLY A 647 -55.63 -12.96 -47.22
C GLY A 647 -54.46 -13.68 -46.49
N ILE A 648 -53.56 -14.31 -47.29
CA ILE A 648 -52.35 -14.97 -46.78
C ILE A 648 -51.39 -13.92 -46.18
N MET A 649 -51.09 -12.86 -46.95
CA MET A 649 -50.20 -11.75 -46.48
C MET A 649 -50.69 -11.12 -45.18
N ALA A 650 -52.02 -10.79 -45.16
CA ALA A 650 -52.64 -10.21 -43.97
C ALA A 650 -52.60 -11.16 -42.75
N SER A 651 -52.81 -12.46 -42.99
CA SER A 651 -52.76 -13.47 -41.92
C SER A 651 -51.37 -13.64 -41.35
N VAL A 652 -50.33 -13.68 -42.19
CA VAL A 652 -48.92 -13.82 -41.78
C VAL A 652 -48.45 -12.56 -41.03
N ARG A 653 -48.79 -11.36 -41.57
CA ARG A 653 -48.41 -10.10 -40.96
C ARG A 653 -49.16 -9.85 -39.63
N GLY A 654 -50.44 -10.20 -39.58
CA GLY A 654 -51.24 -10.16 -38.35
C GLY A 654 -50.73 -11.15 -37.29
N TYR A 655 -50.30 -12.34 -37.70
CA TYR A 655 -49.67 -13.30 -36.79
C TYR A 655 -48.33 -12.78 -36.25
N PHE A 656 -47.51 -12.20 -37.14
CA PHE A 656 -46.25 -11.59 -36.71
C PHE A 656 -46.46 -10.58 -35.57
N GLN A 657 -47.44 -9.68 -35.66
CA GLN A 657 -47.73 -8.65 -34.64
C GLN A 657 -48.08 -9.25 -33.27
N VAL A 658 -48.67 -10.42 -33.25
CA VAL A 658 -49.00 -11.11 -31.99
C VAL A 658 -47.76 -11.79 -31.40
N VAL A 659 -47.00 -12.48 -32.25
CA VAL A 659 -45.95 -13.38 -31.76
C VAL A 659 -44.66 -12.66 -31.43
N TYR A 660 -44.30 -11.61 -32.22
CA TYR A 660 -43.07 -10.88 -31.88
C TYR A 660 -43.18 -10.20 -30.50
N LYS A 661 -44.35 -9.61 -30.17
CA LYS A 661 -44.57 -8.99 -28.85
C LYS A 661 -44.38 -9.99 -27.71
N ARG A 662 -44.95 -11.18 -27.86
CA ARG A 662 -44.76 -12.28 -26.92
C ARG A 662 -43.27 -12.67 -26.80
N PHE A 663 -42.59 -12.85 -27.94
CA PHE A 663 -41.22 -13.33 -27.97
C PHE A 663 -40.22 -12.30 -27.38
N VAL A 664 -40.42 -11.01 -27.65
CA VAL A 664 -39.55 -9.96 -27.10
C VAL A 664 -39.74 -9.74 -25.61
N ASP A 665 -40.83 -10.19 -25.02
CA ASP A 665 -41.06 -10.21 -23.57
C ASP A 665 -40.51 -11.50 -22.93
N GLU A 666 -40.83 -12.68 -23.54
CA GLU A 666 -40.51 -13.99 -22.94
C GLU A 666 -39.02 -14.30 -22.92
N VAL A 667 -38.25 -13.89 -23.95
CA VAL A 667 -36.80 -14.16 -24.00
C VAL A 667 -36.04 -13.39 -22.95
N PRO A 668 -36.17 -12.06 -22.80
CA PRO A 668 -35.53 -11.32 -21.69
C PRO A 668 -35.99 -11.81 -20.33
N MET A 669 -37.26 -12.14 -20.15
CA MET A 669 -37.80 -12.71 -18.90
C MET A 669 -37.17 -14.08 -18.58
N ALA A 670 -36.96 -14.92 -19.58
CA ALA A 670 -36.30 -16.21 -19.43
C ALA A 670 -34.82 -16.05 -19.02
N ILE A 671 -34.12 -15.08 -19.61
CA ILE A 671 -32.74 -14.72 -19.24
C ILE A 671 -32.69 -14.17 -17.80
N ASP A 672 -33.58 -13.25 -17.44
CA ASP A 672 -33.69 -12.71 -16.12
C ASP A 672 -33.89 -13.82 -15.07
N TYR A 673 -34.87 -14.68 -15.29
CA TYR A 673 -35.25 -15.71 -14.35
C TYR A 673 -34.18 -16.80 -14.20
N GLU A 674 -33.61 -17.30 -15.30
CA GLU A 674 -32.69 -18.44 -15.28
C GLU A 674 -31.23 -18.04 -15.11
N ALA A 675 -30.78 -16.93 -15.74
CA ALA A 675 -29.39 -16.50 -15.65
C ALA A 675 -29.17 -15.49 -14.52
N ILE A 676 -29.95 -14.39 -14.42
CA ILE A 676 -29.72 -13.34 -13.45
C ILE A 676 -30.17 -13.80 -12.05
N ARG A 677 -31.43 -14.10 -11.86
CA ARG A 677 -31.97 -14.61 -10.57
C ARG A 677 -31.48 -16.02 -10.27
N GLY A 678 -31.09 -16.75 -11.32
CA GLY A 678 -30.49 -18.06 -11.20
C GLY A 678 -29.17 -18.10 -10.43
N LEU A 679 -28.47 -16.96 -10.34
CA LEU A 679 -27.24 -16.83 -9.54
C LEU A 679 -27.48 -16.96 -8.03
N GLU A 680 -28.66 -16.61 -7.54
CA GLU A 680 -29.00 -16.72 -6.12
C GLU A 680 -29.40 -18.14 -5.70
N ARG A 681 -29.82 -18.97 -6.67
CA ARG A 681 -30.35 -20.30 -6.37
C ARG A 681 -29.27 -21.21 -5.81
N ASN A 682 -29.41 -21.62 -4.54
CA ASN A 682 -28.49 -22.52 -3.85
C ASN A 682 -27.04 -22.00 -3.72
N LEU A 683 -26.82 -20.68 -3.90
CA LEU A 683 -25.49 -20.07 -3.83
C LEU A 683 -24.79 -20.32 -2.49
N GLU A 684 -25.54 -20.16 -1.38
CA GLU A 684 -25.00 -20.38 -0.04
C GLU A 684 -24.46 -21.81 0.12
N GLN A 685 -25.24 -22.78 -0.34
CA GLN A 685 -24.84 -24.17 -0.29
C GLN A 685 -23.61 -24.43 -1.16
N ALA A 686 -23.61 -23.89 -2.39
CA ALA A 686 -22.46 -24.02 -3.31
C ALA A 686 -21.17 -23.44 -2.73
N LEU A 687 -21.25 -22.26 -2.10
CA LEU A 687 -20.11 -21.63 -1.44
C LEU A 687 -19.65 -22.41 -0.21
N ARG A 688 -20.56 -22.85 0.65
CA ARG A 688 -20.23 -23.65 1.86
C ARG A 688 -19.61 -25.00 1.50
N ASP A 689 -20.14 -25.69 0.51
CA ASP A 689 -19.63 -27.00 0.07
C ASP A 689 -18.31 -26.85 -0.68
N GLY A 690 -18.23 -25.88 -1.61
CA GLY A 690 -17.04 -25.65 -2.40
C GLY A 690 -15.84 -25.16 -1.56
N LEU A 691 -16.07 -24.37 -0.53
CA LEU A 691 -15.07 -23.96 0.45
C LEU A 691 -14.90 -24.96 1.61
N GLN A 692 -15.72 -26.01 1.64
CA GLN A 692 -15.72 -27.08 2.65
C GLN A 692 -15.83 -26.54 4.09
N LEU A 693 -16.77 -25.62 4.33
CA LEU A 693 -16.95 -24.92 5.60
C LEU A 693 -17.76 -25.72 6.64
N THR A 694 -18.24 -26.91 6.29
CA THR A 694 -19.12 -27.75 7.15
C THR A 694 -18.41 -28.93 7.81
N GLY A 695 -17.09 -29.11 7.60
CA GLY A 695 -16.31 -30.22 8.16
C GLY A 695 -15.61 -29.91 9.49
N PRO A 696 -15.07 -30.91 10.18
CA PRO A 696 -14.30 -30.71 11.42
C PRO A 696 -13.07 -29.82 11.22
N ASP A 697 -12.47 -29.82 10.02
CA ASP A 697 -11.29 -29.04 9.66
C ASP A 697 -11.63 -27.63 9.10
N ALA A 698 -12.92 -27.21 9.19
CA ALA A 698 -13.36 -25.94 8.64
C ALA A 698 -12.63 -24.75 9.26
N HIS A 699 -12.36 -24.81 10.57
CA HIS A 699 -11.62 -23.76 11.29
C HIS A 699 -10.20 -23.59 10.75
N ASP A 700 -9.46 -24.68 10.58
CA ASP A 700 -8.07 -24.67 10.12
C ASP A 700 -7.97 -24.21 8.65
N ARG A 701 -8.94 -24.62 7.82
CA ARG A 701 -9.03 -24.14 6.43
C ARG A 701 -9.32 -22.65 6.36
N CYS A 702 -10.25 -22.15 7.14
CA CYS A 702 -10.52 -20.72 7.21
C CYS A 702 -9.31 -19.93 7.72
N ALA A 703 -8.56 -20.48 8.69
CA ALA A 703 -7.31 -19.88 9.16
C ALA A 703 -6.27 -19.80 8.03
N LEU A 704 -6.13 -20.85 7.22
CA LEU A 704 -5.27 -20.85 6.03
C LEU A 704 -5.73 -19.83 4.97
N MET A 705 -7.04 -19.73 4.73
CA MET A 705 -7.62 -18.77 3.78
C MET A 705 -7.37 -17.32 4.18
N LEU A 706 -7.38 -17.03 5.48
CA LEU A 706 -7.13 -15.71 6.06
C LEU A 706 -5.66 -15.46 6.39
N GLN A 707 -4.78 -16.43 6.16
CA GLN A 707 -3.36 -16.30 6.46
C GLN A 707 -2.75 -15.14 5.67
N GLU A 708 -2.16 -14.20 6.39
CA GLU A 708 -1.41 -13.09 5.81
C GLU A 708 -0.24 -13.58 4.96
N SER A 709 0.10 -12.82 3.91
CA SER A 709 1.34 -13.10 3.20
C SER A 709 2.53 -12.90 4.15
N PRO A 710 3.58 -13.74 4.08
CA PRO A 710 4.77 -13.59 4.93
C PRO A 710 5.37 -12.19 4.87
N ALA A 711 5.29 -11.51 3.72
CA ALA A 711 5.77 -10.15 3.54
C ALA A 711 4.92 -9.13 4.35
N ILE A 712 3.59 -9.27 4.36
CA ILE A 712 2.70 -8.38 5.14
C ILE A 712 2.87 -8.67 6.63
N ALA A 713 2.95 -9.93 7.03
CA ALA A 713 3.18 -10.32 8.43
C ALA A 713 4.52 -9.79 8.96
N ALA A 714 5.60 -9.89 8.18
CA ALA A 714 6.90 -9.34 8.51
C ALA A 714 6.85 -7.80 8.63
N LYS A 715 6.21 -7.13 7.66
CA LYS A 715 6.03 -5.67 7.69
C LYS A 715 5.20 -5.23 8.89
N ARG A 716 4.13 -5.93 9.22
CA ARG A 716 3.31 -5.67 10.42
C ARG A 716 4.15 -5.80 11.69
N THR A 717 4.91 -6.88 11.82
CA THR A 717 5.79 -7.12 12.97
C THR A 717 6.83 -6.00 13.12
N GLU A 718 7.41 -5.54 12.03
CA GLU A 718 8.39 -4.45 12.01
C GLU A 718 7.74 -3.13 12.45
N ILE A 719 6.58 -2.77 11.86
CA ILE A 719 5.85 -1.54 12.21
C ILE A 719 5.39 -1.58 13.67
N THR A 720 4.88 -2.73 14.16
CA THR A 720 4.45 -2.88 15.55
C THR A 720 5.63 -2.68 16.51
N ARG A 721 6.78 -3.31 16.26
CA ARG A 721 7.98 -3.11 17.05
C ARG A 721 8.48 -1.67 17.00
N ARG A 722 8.36 -1.01 15.85
CA ARG A 722 8.69 0.41 15.72
C ARG A 722 7.76 1.26 16.57
N LEU A 723 6.48 0.99 16.53
CA LEU A 723 5.45 1.68 17.31
C LEU A 723 5.71 1.51 18.82
N GLU A 724 6.00 0.30 19.30
CA GLU A 724 6.34 0.02 20.70
C GLU A 724 7.55 0.84 21.17
N ARG A 725 8.63 0.92 20.36
CA ARG A 725 9.80 1.74 20.67
C ARG A 725 9.45 3.22 20.76
N LEU A 726 8.67 3.74 19.82
CA LEU A 726 8.26 5.15 19.82
C LEU A 726 7.35 5.47 21.00
N GLN A 727 6.45 4.58 21.38
CA GLN A 727 5.59 4.74 22.56
C GLN A 727 6.39 4.70 23.87
N ALA A 728 7.36 3.80 23.99
CA ALA A 728 8.27 3.75 25.14
C ALA A 728 9.06 5.05 25.27
N ALA A 729 9.62 5.55 24.18
CA ALA A 729 10.35 6.83 24.16
C ALA A 729 9.45 8.02 24.52
N LYS A 730 8.19 8.03 24.09
CA LYS A 730 7.20 9.05 24.48
C LYS A 730 6.98 9.05 26.01
N LEU A 731 6.86 7.89 26.61
CA LEU A 731 6.72 7.77 28.07
C LEU A 731 7.95 8.28 28.81
N ASP A 732 9.15 7.94 28.34
CA ASP A 732 10.40 8.43 28.94
C ASP A 732 10.51 9.97 28.91
N ILE A 733 10.12 10.60 27.81
CA ILE A 733 10.10 12.06 27.67
C ILE A 733 9.07 12.70 28.61
N LEU A 734 7.86 12.12 28.70
CA LEU A 734 6.81 12.63 29.58
C LEU A 734 7.21 12.58 31.06
N GLN A 735 7.95 11.56 31.49
CA GLN A 735 8.44 11.43 32.88
C GLN A 735 9.42 12.53 33.29
N LEU A 736 10.14 13.13 32.34
CA LEU A 736 11.04 14.26 32.64
C LEU A 736 10.28 15.59 32.75
N SER A 737 9.09 15.69 32.15
CA SER A 737 8.29 16.93 32.13
C SER A 737 7.46 17.10 33.41
N ILE A 738 7.45 16.09 34.29
CA ILE A 738 6.83 16.10 35.62
C ILE A 738 7.87 16.32 36.68
#